data_d58a9e0c209d9ce9424ed314bf705557
#
_entry.id   d58a9e0c209d9ce9424ed314bf705557
#
_cell.length_a   1.000
_cell.length_b   1.000
_cell.length_c   1.000
_cell.angle_alpha   90.00
_cell.angle_beta   90.00
_cell.angle_gamma   90.00
#
_symmetry.space_group_name_H-M   'P 1'
#
loop_
_entity.id
_entity.type
_entity.pdbx_description
1 polymer ?
#
loop_
_entity_poly.entity_id
_entity_poly.type
_entity_poly.pdbx_seq_one_letter_code
_entity_poly.pdbx_strand_id
1 'polypeptide(L)'
;MRWTFDKFRRRRREAFAWLNATQFFGALNDNVFKALVQMFIIGLAVTANAVPLAVATMVFAIPFLVFTSYAGYLADRFSKKTVTVILKYAELGIMLGAVAAFALGWAWALYALLFLMSVQSALFSPTKYSIVPELVRTHGLARANSLLVACSFLAIIAGSALAPALAGATDLLFASNTTAYAVAQTACALIAVAGILTSHRVAPLRPMQPGLHPDLLFPRKMWRTWSWVRRDRDLAVAMGGTWLFSMLAAFLQINLVRYGIDHLGLDEKASSFLFFYAAVGIASGAWGSGRLSKRNIEFGTMPGGAFLLALSTLALGLLSHGRHPVAVPALIYLAGVGAGLFVVPLDTFLQLRLPADRRGEGLALNSFLSWSGILLSGALMLLFHTCGVDAQSGFLLFALPAMMLALVSFFTLKDFAFRFCVTVLVKLFYQVRTIGLEHLPVSGSALLIANHASYMDAVLLCATTRRRIRFFMSEAIYRKHRLLRKIFDFYGVIPVGGESSPRQVAEALRAARRALDEGYMVCVFAEGGITRTGTIRAFKRGYEHVLRGTDHPIIPIYMGGSWGTTYHYCHGRLVRRWFRFGRRRYKVVVVFGRRLPAGTNAFRVRQAVMELSCDYFNARKAEHGSLGRTYVARARQTWGEPLATDTTGMKVTSG
;
A
#
# COMPACT_ATOMS: atom_id res chain seq x y z
N MET A 1 -7.56 11.18 -32.21
CA MET A 1 -7.68 11.27 -30.73
C MET A 1 -7.05 10.11 -29.94
N ARG A 2 -7.24 8.82 -30.27
CA ARG A 2 -6.60 7.70 -29.54
C ARG A 2 -5.06 7.75 -29.60
N TRP A 3 -4.46 8.07 -30.74
CA TRP A 3 -2.99 8.08 -30.93
C TRP A 3 -2.27 9.17 -30.11
N THR A 4 -2.87 10.34 -29.94
CA THR A 4 -2.35 11.42 -29.08
C THR A 4 -2.42 11.08 -27.59
N PHE A 5 -3.46 10.36 -27.17
CA PHE A 5 -3.64 9.89 -25.78
C PHE A 5 -2.62 8.81 -25.38
N ASP A 6 -2.29 7.89 -26.28
CA ASP A 6 -1.32 6.83 -26.02
C ASP A 6 0.12 7.37 -25.97
N LYS A 7 0.46 8.34 -26.85
CA LYS A 7 1.76 9.04 -26.83
C LYS A 7 1.96 9.84 -25.52
N PHE A 8 0.91 10.49 -25.02
CA PHE A 8 0.94 11.23 -23.76
C PHE A 8 1.07 10.29 -22.54
N ARG A 9 0.40 9.14 -22.56
CA ARG A 9 0.54 8.09 -21.54
C ARG A 9 1.94 7.49 -21.51
N ARG A 10 2.53 7.26 -22.65
CA ARG A 10 3.89 6.72 -22.78
C ARG A 10 4.91 7.70 -22.22
N ARG A 11 4.83 8.97 -22.58
CA ARG A 11 5.74 10.04 -22.06
C ARG A 11 5.68 10.15 -20.52
N ARG A 12 4.51 10.09 -19.91
CA ARG A 12 4.38 10.13 -18.43
C ARG A 12 4.98 8.90 -17.75
N ARG A 13 4.79 7.70 -18.31
CA ARG A 13 5.42 6.47 -17.77
C ARG A 13 6.94 6.53 -17.88
N GLU A 14 7.45 7.00 -19.01
CA GLU A 14 8.88 7.19 -19.23
C GLU A 14 9.45 8.22 -18.24
N ALA A 15 8.75 9.35 -18.03
CA ALA A 15 9.17 10.36 -17.07
C ALA A 15 9.23 9.84 -15.62
N PHE A 16 8.28 8.99 -15.22
CA PHE A 16 8.32 8.33 -13.91
C PHE A 16 9.47 7.32 -13.81
N ALA A 17 9.74 6.56 -14.86
CA ALA A 17 10.86 5.62 -14.88
C ALA A 17 12.20 6.36 -14.73
N TRP A 18 12.37 7.51 -15.42
CA TRP A 18 13.56 8.35 -15.29
C TRP A 18 13.70 8.97 -13.90
N LEU A 19 12.59 9.42 -13.28
CA LEU A 19 12.60 9.88 -11.90
C LEU A 19 13.07 8.77 -10.94
N ASN A 20 12.55 7.55 -11.14
CA ASN A 20 12.93 6.42 -10.31
C ASN A 20 14.39 6.00 -10.49
N ALA A 21 14.91 6.08 -11.72
CA ALA A 21 16.34 5.87 -12.00
C ALA A 21 17.21 6.95 -11.34
N THR A 22 16.82 8.24 -11.43
CA THR A 22 17.49 9.35 -10.76
C THR A 22 17.56 9.17 -9.25
N GLN A 23 16.44 8.74 -8.66
CA GLN A 23 16.33 8.41 -7.23
C GLN A 23 17.21 7.21 -6.84
N PHE A 24 17.23 6.15 -7.67
CA PHE A 24 18.04 4.96 -7.44
C PHE A 24 19.54 5.32 -7.41
N PHE A 25 20.03 6.04 -8.43
CA PHE A 25 21.43 6.45 -8.49
C PHE A 25 21.82 7.38 -7.33
N GLY A 26 20.93 8.31 -6.93
CA GLY A 26 21.19 9.15 -5.76
C GLY A 26 21.28 8.36 -4.46
N ALA A 27 20.32 7.49 -4.20
CA ALA A 27 20.34 6.66 -2.99
C ALA A 27 21.53 5.68 -2.97
N LEU A 28 21.91 5.13 -4.13
CA LEU A 28 23.09 4.29 -4.27
C LEU A 28 24.35 5.10 -3.91
N ASN A 29 24.50 6.28 -4.52
CA ASN A 29 25.64 7.16 -4.32
C ASN A 29 25.80 7.60 -2.87
N ASP A 30 24.69 8.03 -2.23
CA ASP A 30 24.67 8.43 -0.82
C ASP A 30 25.18 7.32 0.10
N ASN A 31 24.77 6.07 -0.16
CA ASN A 31 25.16 4.93 0.69
C ASN A 31 26.60 4.48 0.42
N VAL A 32 27.07 4.48 -0.84
CA VAL A 32 28.48 4.17 -1.16
C VAL A 32 29.39 5.20 -0.55
N PHE A 33 29.15 6.50 -0.77
CA PHE A 33 30.01 7.57 -0.25
C PHE A 33 30.06 7.58 1.27
N LYS A 34 28.89 7.50 1.95
CA LYS A 34 28.82 7.40 3.40
C LYS A 34 29.67 6.25 3.94
N ALA A 35 29.56 5.06 3.32
CA ALA A 35 30.31 3.88 3.75
C ALA A 35 31.81 4.04 3.51
N LEU A 36 32.24 4.58 2.36
CA LEU A 36 33.66 4.86 2.09
C LEU A 36 34.25 5.84 3.10
N VAL A 37 33.53 6.95 3.41
CA VAL A 37 33.95 7.91 4.45
C VAL A 37 34.08 7.23 5.81
N GLN A 38 33.11 6.43 6.19
CA GLN A 38 33.16 5.72 7.49
C GLN A 38 34.33 4.75 7.56
N MET A 39 34.56 3.93 6.53
CA MET A 39 35.67 2.98 6.47
C MET A 39 37.03 3.70 6.49
N PHE A 40 37.19 4.78 5.72
CA PHE A 40 38.44 5.56 5.69
C PHE A 40 38.76 6.18 7.04
N ILE A 41 37.77 6.81 7.71
CA ILE A 41 37.97 7.45 9.02
C ILE A 41 38.28 6.43 10.12
N ILE A 42 37.65 5.24 10.09
CA ILE A 42 37.99 4.14 11.03
C ILE A 42 39.44 3.69 10.78
N GLY A 43 39.86 3.59 9.51
CA GLY A 43 41.25 3.21 9.18
C GLY A 43 42.30 4.25 9.56
N LEU A 44 41.92 5.53 9.71
CA LEU A 44 42.83 6.58 10.24
C LEU A 44 42.88 6.64 11.76
N ALA A 45 41.88 6.10 12.45
CA ALA A 45 41.82 6.12 13.90
C ALA A 45 42.80 5.09 14.50
N VAL A 46 43.85 5.58 15.15
CA VAL A 46 44.88 4.76 15.85
C VAL A 46 44.29 3.96 17.03
N THR A 47 43.12 4.36 17.51
CA THR A 47 42.36 3.66 18.55
C THR A 47 40.95 3.40 18.01
N ALA A 48 40.46 2.18 18.18
CA ALA A 48 39.11 1.75 17.75
C ALA A 48 38.00 2.44 18.59
N ASN A 49 37.98 3.78 18.60
CA ASN A 49 36.96 4.57 19.29
C ASN A 49 35.74 4.70 18.42
N ALA A 50 34.56 4.39 18.97
CA ALA A 50 33.25 4.55 18.31
C ALA A 50 32.87 6.03 17.99
N VAL A 51 33.65 6.99 18.53
CA VAL A 51 33.39 8.43 18.38
C VAL A 51 33.35 8.90 16.91
N PRO A 52 34.28 8.54 16.01
CA PRO A 52 34.26 8.99 14.62
C PRO A 52 33.01 8.51 13.85
N LEU A 53 32.55 7.30 14.13
CA LEU A 53 31.37 6.71 13.50
C LEU A 53 30.08 7.41 13.96
N ALA A 54 30.00 7.73 15.26
CA ALA A 54 28.88 8.49 15.82
C ALA A 54 28.81 9.91 15.23
N VAL A 55 29.96 10.59 15.13
CA VAL A 55 30.06 11.93 14.50
C VAL A 55 29.61 11.88 13.05
N ALA A 56 30.09 10.92 12.24
CA ALA A 56 29.68 10.79 10.84
C ALA A 56 28.15 10.56 10.71
N THR A 57 27.56 9.81 11.62
CA THR A 57 26.11 9.56 11.65
C THR A 57 25.34 10.82 12.03
N MET A 58 25.81 11.61 12.99
CA MET A 58 25.19 12.88 13.37
C MET A 58 25.31 13.93 12.25
N VAL A 59 26.50 14.05 11.65
CA VAL A 59 26.75 14.94 10.49
C VAL A 59 25.80 14.61 9.34
N PHE A 60 25.50 13.33 9.11
CA PHE A 60 24.55 12.92 8.09
C PHE A 60 23.09 13.24 8.47
N ALA A 61 22.69 13.14 9.72
CA ALA A 61 21.29 13.27 10.16
C ALA A 61 20.82 14.72 10.36
N ILE A 62 21.69 15.59 10.89
CA ILE A 62 21.35 16.99 11.21
C ILE A 62 20.79 17.77 10.01
N PRO A 63 21.35 17.69 8.78
CA PRO A 63 20.82 18.40 7.63
C PRO A 63 19.36 18.08 7.30
N PHE A 64 18.96 16.85 7.49
CA PHE A 64 17.57 16.45 7.24
C PHE A 64 16.58 17.11 8.20
N LEU A 65 16.98 17.48 9.41
CA LEU A 65 16.12 18.24 10.32
C LEU A 65 16.08 19.73 9.93
N VAL A 66 17.23 20.33 9.70
CA VAL A 66 17.36 21.77 9.51
C VAL A 66 16.86 22.20 8.12
N PHE A 67 17.27 21.49 7.05
CA PHE A 67 17.04 21.93 5.67
C PHE A 67 15.76 21.40 5.04
N THR A 68 15.07 20.43 5.66
CA THR A 68 13.81 19.90 5.11
C THR A 68 12.72 20.97 4.93
N SER A 69 12.69 21.99 5.79
CA SER A 69 11.77 23.13 5.64
C SER A 69 12.01 23.91 4.35
N TYR A 70 13.28 24.15 4.02
CA TYR A 70 13.67 24.82 2.77
C TYR A 70 13.38 23.96 1.55
N ALA A 71 13.52 22.62 1.70
CA ALA A 71 13.20 21.67 0.66
C ALA A 71 11.73 21.75 0.23
N GLY A 72 10.80 21.88 1.18
CA GLY A 72 9.38 22.10 0.90
C GLY A 72 9.13 23.39 0.12
N TYR A 73 9.76 24.48 0.54
CA TYR A 73 9.71 25.76 -0.18
C TYR A 73 10.22 25.64 -1.63
N LEU A 74 11.37 25.01 -1.84
CA LEU A 74 11.92 24.80 -3.17
C LEU A 74 10.99 23.96 -4.06
N ALA A 75 10.38 22.91 -3.51
CA ALA A 75 9.47 22.02 -4.22
C ALA A 75 8.18 22.72 -4.69
N ASP A 76 7.69 23.72 -3.95
CA ASP A 76 6.43 24.42 -4.26
C ASP A 76 6.68 25.68 -5.12
N ARG A 77 7.80 26.38 -4.92
CA ARG A 77 8.15 27.62 -5.64
C ARG A 77 8.72 27.40 -7.02
N PHE A 78 9.60 26.41 -7.19
CA PHE A 78 10.35 26.19 -8.42
C PHE A 78 9.85 24.96 -9.18
N SER A 79 10.23 24.88 -10.48
CA SER A 79 10.01 23.65 -11.24
C SER A 79 10.76 22.49 -10.59
N LYS A 80 10.04 21.47 -10.21
CA LYS A 80 10.59 20.30 -9.53
C LYS A 80 11.68 19.59 -10.36
N LYS A 81 11.57 19.63 -11.70
CA LYS A 81 12.63 19.17 -12.61
C LYS A 81 13.89 20.01 -12.43
N THR A 82 13.77 21.33 -12.46
CA THR A 82 14.92 22.23 -12.32
C THR A 82 15.64 22.02 -10.99
N VAL A 83 14.86 21.93 -9.88
CA VAL A 83 15.41 21.61 -8.55
C VAL A 83 16.16 20.27 -8.57
N THR A 84 15.55 19.23 -9.15
CA THR A 84 16.18 17.90 -9.25
C THR A 84 17.51 17.96 -10.01
N VAL A 85 17.53 18.64 -11.17
CA VAL A 85 18.75 18.76 -12.02
C VAL A 85 19.84 19.52 -11.29
N ILE A 86 19.54 20.68 -10.69
CA ILE A 86 20.52 21.49 -9.93
C ILE A 86 21.12 20.67 -8.80
N LEU A 87 20.29 19.96 -8.02
CA LEU A 87 20.77 19.12 -6.92
C LEU A 87 21.65 17.96 -7.40
N LYS A 88 21.43 17.43 -8.61
CA LYS A 88 22.30 16.38 -9.19
C LYS A 88 23.65 16.93 -9.66
N TYR A 89 23.71 18.17 -10.17
CA TYR A 89 24.99 18.82 -10.43
C TYR A 89 25.75 19.13 -9.13
N ALA A 90 25.05 19.58 -8.08
CA ALA A 90 25.67 19.79 -6.77
C ALA A 90 26.24 18.47 -6.21
N GLU A 91 25.51 17.34 -6.36
CA GLU A 91 25.99 16.02 -5.99
C GLU A 91 27.31 15.66 -6.71
N LEU A 92 27.40 15.87 -8.01
CA LEU A 92 28.64 15.63 -8.74
C LEU A 92 29.81 16.50 -8.22
N GLY A 93 29.57 17.79 -7.95
CA GLY A 93 30.57 18.66 -7.36
C GLY A 93 31.10 18.18 -6.01
N ILE A 94 30.17 17.68 -5.14
CA ILE A 94 30.52 17.09 -3.85
C ILE A 94 31.35 15.80 -4.04
N MET A 95 30.96 14.92 -4.97
CA MET A 95 31.70 13.68 -5.24
C MET A 95 33.10 13.94 -5.77
N LEU A 96 33.28 14.92 -6.65
CA LEU A 96 34.61 15.34 -7.16
C LEU A 96 35.46 15.95 -6.03
N GLY A 97 34.87 16.81 -5.19
CA GLY A 97 35.54 17.32 -3.98
C GLY A 97 35.97 16.20 -3.05
N ALA A 98 35.15 15.13 -2.91
CA ALA A 98 35.48 13.98 -2.09
C ALA A 98 36.66 13.17 -2.67
N VAL A 99 36.81 13.04 -3.99
CA VAL A 99 37.99 12.42 -4.60
C VAL A 99 39.25 13.17 -4.16
N ALA A 100 39.24 14.51 -4.24
CA ALA A 100 40.39 15.34 -3.80
C ALA A 100 40.63 15.22 -2.29
N ALA A 101 39.59 15.22 -1.47
CA ALA A 101 39.70 15.11 -0.01
C ALA A 101 40.27 13.73 0.43
N PHE A 102 39.89 12.63 -0.23
CA PHE A 102 40.49 11.31 0.00
C PHE A 102 41.96 11.29 -0.43
N ALA A 103 42.31 11.83 -1.60
CA ALA A 103 43.67 11.86 -2.11
C ALA A 103 44.61 12.64 -1.18
N LEU A 104 44.12 13.74 -0.58
CA LEU A 104 44.87 14.59 0.36
C LEU A 104 44.80 14.08 1.82
N GLY A 105 44.01 13.05 2.11
CA GLY A 105 43.82 12.53 3.46
C GLY A 105 43.11 13.49 4.43
N TRP A 106 42.33 14.45 3.93
CA TRP A 106 41.69 15.51 4.72
C TRP A 106 40.37 15.04 5.38
N ALA A 107 40.45 14.43 6.53
CA ALA A 107 39.29 13.92 7.26
C ALA A 107 38.20 14.98 7.52
N TRP A 108 38.58 16.22 7.87
CA TRP A 108 37.63 17.33 8.08
C TRP A 108 36.87 17.71 6.81
N ALA A 109 37.55 17.71 5.68
CA ALA A 109 36.90 17.96 4.39
C ALA A 109 35.91 16.86 4.04
N LEU A 110 36.19 15.59 4.38
CA LEU A 110 35.26 14.47 4.20
C LEU A 110 34.01 14.62 5.05
N TYR A 111 34.12 15.06 6.30
CA TYR A 111 32.94 15.37 7.14
C TYR A 111 32.12 16.53 6.58
N ALA A 112 32.78 17.61 6.11
CA ALA A 112 32.09 18.74 5.47
C ALA A 112 31.36 18.32 4.19
N LEU A 113 31.98 17.49 3.35
CA LEU A 113 31.36 16.97 2.12
C LEU A 113 30.22 15.98 2.43
N LEU A 114 30.34 15.18 3.48
CA LEU A 114 29.26 14.32 3.96
C LEU A 114 28.06 15.15 4.43
N PHE A 115 28.31 16.27 5.12
CA PHE A 115 27.28 17.22 5.53
C PHE A 115 26.60 17.83 4.30
N LEU A 116 27.35 18.32 3.32
CA LEU A 116 26.82 18.91 2.08
C LEU A 116 26.01 17.91 1.25
N MET A 117 26.46 16.66 1.17
CA MET A 117 25.70 15.59 0.52
C MET A 117 24.36 15.36 1.24
N SER A 118 24.38 15.36 2.57
CA SER A 118 23.15 15.20 3.36
C SER A 118 22.20 16.39 3.20
N VAL A 119 22.71 17.63 3.08
CA VAL A 119 21.92 18.81 2.72
C VAL A 119 21.25 18.61 1.34
N GLN A 120 22.03 18.20 0.34
CA GLN A 120 21.52 17.95 -1.01
C GLN A 120 20.41 16.88 -0.99
N SER A 121 20.60 15.77 -0.28
CA SER A 121 19.60 14.70 -0.17
C SER A 121 18.37 15.13 0.62
N ALA A 122 18.52 15.97 1.67
CA ALA A 122 17.40 16.55 2.42
C ALA A 122 16.55 17.47 1.53
N LEU A 123 17.19 18.30 0.68
CA LEU A 123 16.51 19.19 -0.25
C LEU A 123 15.78 18.41 -1.37
N PHE A 124 16.31 17.28 -1.80
CA PHE A 124 15.70 16.44 -2.82
C PHE A 124 14.48 15.64 -2.31
N SER A 125 14.46 15.26 -1.03
CA SER A 125 13.46 14.34 -0.47
C SER A 125 12.00 14.78 -0.68
N PRO A 126 11.52 15.98 -0.28
CA PRO A 126 10.13 16.41 -0.55
C PRO A 126 9.84 16.58 -2.03
N THR A 127 10.84 17.02 -2.81
CA THR A 127 10.71 17.24 -4.26
C THR A 127 10.36 15.93 -4.97
N LYS A 128 11.08 14.83 -4.71
CA LYS A 128 10.84 13.53 -5.34
C LYS A 128 9.44 12.98 -5.05
N TYR A 129 8.97 13.08 -3.81
CA TYR A 129 7.64 12.59 -3.44
C TYR A 129 6.51 13.47 -3.97
N SER A 130 6.73 14.78 -4.09
CA SER A 130 5.74 15.71 -4.64
C SER A 130 5.58 15.64 -6.16
N ILE A 131 6.60 15.16 -6.89
CA ILE A 131 6.56 14.92 -8.34
C ILE A 131 5.61 13.74 -8.69
N VAL A 132 5.58 12.69 -7.87
CA VAL A 132 4.89 11.42 -8.20
C VAL A 132 3.41 11.63 -8.53
N PRO A 133 2.60 12.36 -7.73
CA PRO A 133 1.19 12.60 -8.05
C PRO A 133 0.96 13.42 -9.32
N GLU A 134 1.96 14.17 -9.79
CA GLU A 134 1.86 14.95 -11.03
C GLU A 134 2.17 14.12 -12.27
N LEU A 135 3.03 13.11 -12.14
CA LEU A 135 3.40 12.20 -13.23
C LEU A 135 2.45 11.02 -13.37
N VAL A 136 1.90 10.54 -12.27
CA VAL A 136 1.10 9.30 -12.23
C VAL A 136 -0.35 9.62 -11.88
N ARG A 137 -1.30 8.93 -12.55
CA ARG A 137 -2.72 9.05 -12.20
C ARG A 137 -2.98 8.48 -10.81
N THR A 138 -4.00 9.00 -10.13
CA THR A 138 -4.39 8.59 -8.77
C THR A 138 -4.44 7.08 -8.56
N HIS A 139 -5.00 6.35 -9.54
CA HIS A 139 -5.10 4.88 -9.47
C HIS A 139 -3.76 4.13 -9.64
N GLY A 140 -2.70 4.80 -10.11
CA GLY A 140 -1.36 4.23 -10.24
C GLY A 140 -0.40 4.63 -9.13
N LEU A 141 -0.82 5.53 -8.23
CA LEU A 141 0.07 6.18 -7.27
C LEU A 141 0.65 5.20 -6.24
N ALA A 142 -0.14 4.27 -5.71
CA ALA A 142 0.35 3.23 -4.80
C ALA A 142 1.41 2.32 -5.46
N ARG A 143 1.23 2.00 -6.76
CA ARG A 143 2.23 1.24 -7.51
C ARG A 143 3.50 2.04 -7.76
N ALA A 144 3.37 3.34 -8.04
CA ALA A 144 4.52 4.22 -8.19
C ALA A 144 5.32 4.33 -6.89
N ASN A 145 4.66 4.56 -5.77
CA ASN A 145 5.31 4.60 -4.47
C ASN A 145 5.94 3.26 -4.09
N SER A 146 5.30 2.13 -4.41
CA SER A 146 5.89 0.82 -4.16
C SER A 146 7.20 0.61 -4.92
N LEU A 147 7.28 1.09 -6.17
CA LEU A 147 8.52 1.04 -6.97
C LEU A 147 9.59 1.98 -6.40
N LEU A 148 9.22 3.19 -5.99
CA LEU A 148 10.16 4.13 -5.35
C LEU A 148 10.77 3.53 -4.08
N VAL A 149 9.94 2.98 -3.20
CA VAL A 149 10.40 2.36 -1.95
C VAL A 149 11.29 1.15 -2.26
N ALA A 150 10.85 0.24 -3.12
CA ALA A 150 11.62 -0.95 -3.48
C ALA A 150 12.99 -0.59 -4.12
N CYS A 151 13.01 0.38 -5.03
CA CYS A 151 14.26 0.84 -5.65
C CYS A 151 15.19 1.56 -4.65
N SER A 152 14.63 2.31 -3.68
CA SER A 152 15.43 2.94 -2.62
C SER A 152 16.14 1.88 -1.75
N PHE A 153 15.41 0.84 -1.32
CA PHE A 153 16.01 -0.24 -0.54
C PHE A 153 17.00 -1.08 -1.35
N LEU A 154 16.72 -1.32 -2.63
CA LEU A 154 17.68 -1.98 -3.52
C LEU A 154 18.98 -1.15 -3.66
N ALA A 155 18.86 0.18 -3.79
CA ALA A 155 20.01 1.08 -3.84
C ALA A 155 20.81 1.08 -2.53
N ILE A 156 20.14 1.05 -1.36
CA ILE A 156 20.79 0.94 -0.05
C ILE A 156 21.58 -0.37 0.04
N ILE A 157 20.97 -1.50 -0.31
CA ILE A 157 21.62 -2.82 -0.29
C ILE A 157 22.82 -2.83 -1.25
N ALA A 158 22.63 -2.38 -2.48
CA ALA A 158 23.68 -2.34 -3.48
C ALA A 158 24.84 -1.41 -3.05
N GLY A 159 24.53 -0.26 -2.44
CA GLY A 159 25.53 0.69 -1.93
C GLY A 159 26.34 0.12 -0.77
N SER A 160 25.68 -0.56 0.17
CA SER A 160 26.35 -1.21 1.30
C SER A 160 27.26 -2.35 0.90
N ALA A 161 26.97 -3.03 -0.23
CA ALA A 161 27.83 -4.08 -0.76
C ALA A 161 28.96 -3.53 -1.65
N LEU A 162 28.65 -2.48 -2.43
CA LEU A 162 29.59 -1.90 -3.40
C LEU A 162 30.73 -1.17 -2.74
N ALA A 163 30.50 -0.44 -1.63
CA ALA A 163 31.55 0.34 -0.96
C ALA A 163 32.73 -0.53 -0.47
N PRO A 164 32.54 -1.60 0.30
CA PRO A 164 33.65 -2.46 0.71
C PRO A 164 34.27 -3.22 -0.48
N ALA A 165 33.49 -3.55 -1.52
CA ALA A 165 34.03 -4.19 -2.71
C ALA A 165 34.96 -3.24 -3.50
N LEU A 166 34.59 -1.96 -3.63
CA LEU A 166 35.42 -0.94 -4.26
C LEU A 166 36.69 -0.69 -3.44
N ALA A 167 36.58 -0.49 -2.13
CA ALA A 167 37.72 -0.29 -1.25
C ALA A 167 38.70 -1.48 -1.32
N GLY A 168 38.22 -2.71 -1.17
CA GLY A 168 39.07 -3.89 -1.24
C GLY A 168 39.72 -4.11 -2.62
N ALA A 169 39.01 -3.80 -3.72
CA ALA A 169 39.61 -3.89 -5.06
C ALA A 169 40.70 -2.83 -5.30
N THR A 170 40.54 -1.63 -4.76
CA THR A 170 41.54 -0.55 -4.88
C THR A 170 42.70 -0.73 -3.93
N ASP A 171 42.48 -1.26 -2.74
CA ASP A 171 43.57 -1.62 -1.79
C ASP A 171 44.53 -2.65 -2.35
N LEU A 172 44.04 -3.56 -3.22
CA LEU A 172 44.90 -4.54 -3.93
C LEU A 172 45.77 -3.91 -5.03
N LEU A 173 45.36 -2.74 -5.56
CA LEU A 173 46.01 -2.09 -6.68
C LEU A 173 46.95 -0.93 -6.28
N PHE A 174 46.73 -0.33 -5.12
CA PHE A 174 47.43 0.87 -4.68
C PHE A 174 48.02 0.68 -3.28
N ALA A 175 49.31 0.98 -3.12
CA ALA A 175 50.02 0.87 -1.85
C ALA A 175 49.60 1.96 -0.85
N SER A 176 49.08 3.09 -1.32
CA SER A 176 48.60 4.17 -0.46
C SER A 176 47.10 4.07 -0.22
N ASN A 177 46.70 4.01 1.04
CA ASN A 177 45.30 3.96 1.48
C ASN A 177 44.51 5.19 0.95
N THR A 178 45.11 6.40 0.99
CA THR A 178 44.45 7.61 0.49
C THR A 178 44.18 7.54 -1.02
N THR A 179 45.14 7.05 -1.80
CA THR A 179 45.00 6.87 -3.26
C THR A 179 43.95 5.80 -3.57
N ALA A 180 43.93 4.67 -2.83
CA ALA A 180 42.97 3.63 -3.01
C ALA A 180 41.52 4.14 -2.80
N TYR A 181 41.25 4.85 -1.71
CA TYR A 181 39.93 5.43 -1.45
C TYR A 181 39.58 6.56 -2.44
N ALA A 182 40.55 7.37 -2.89
CA ALA A 182 40.31 8.39 -3.95
C ALA A 182 39.87 7.74 -5.26
N VAL A 183 40.51 6.64 -5.65
CA VAL A 183 40.10 5.87 -6.86
C VAL A 183 38.76 5.21 -6.66
N ALA A 184 38.48 4.58 -5.49
CA ALA A 184 37.17 4.01 -5.17
C ALA A 184 36.06 5.09 -5.25
N GLN A 185 36.35 6.33 -4.80
CA GLN A 185 35.41 7.46 -4.84
C GLN A 185 35.08 7.93 -6.27
N THR A 186 35.92 7.67 -7.27
CA THR A 186 35.59 7.99 -8.67
C THR A 186 34.36 7.28 -9.16
N ALA A 187 34.07 6.08 -8.63
CA ALA A 187 32.83 5.37 -8.91
C ALA A 187 31.59 6.17 -8.47
N CYS A 188 31.66 6.88 -7.34
CA CYS A 188 30.59 7.77 -6.89
C CYS A 188 30.38 8.95 -7.84
N ALA A 189 31.46 9.52 -8.39
CA ALA A 189 31.37 10.58 -9.40
C ALA A 189 30.71 10.06 -10.70
N LEU A 190 31.02 8.84 -11.14
CA LEU A 190 30.38 8.22 -12.30
C LEU A 190 28.88 7.93 -12.05
N ILE A 191 28.53 7.46 -10.85
CA ILE A 191 27.12 7.27 -10.45
C ILE A 191 26.39 8.61 -10.44
N ALA A 192 27.02 9.71 -9.97
CA ALA A 192 26.43 11.04 -10.00
C ALA A 192 26.18 11.52 -11.44
N VAL A 193 27.11 11.26 -12.39
CA VAL A 193 26.90 11.55 -13.82
C VAL A 193 25.68 10.77 -14.35
N ALA A 194 25.55 9.49 -14.04
CA ALA A 194 24.35 8.71 -14.41
C ALA A 194 23.07 9.32 -13.81
N GLY A 195 23.14 9.83 -12.58
CA GLY A 195 22.06 10.60 -11.92
C GLY A 195 21.70 11.88 -12.66
N ILE A 196 22.68 12.63 -13.18
CA ILE A 196 22.46 13.83 -14.00
C ILE A 196 21.78 13.46 -15.31
N LEU A 197 22.31 12.49 -16.06
CA LEU A 197 21.76 12.06 -17.34
C LEU A 197 20.30 11.63 -17.24
N THR A 198 19.95 10.88 -16.17
CA THR A 198 18.58 10.47 -15.91
C THR A 198 17.69 11.63 -15.47
N SER A 199 18.20 12.59 -14.69
CA SER A 199 17.44 13.76 -14.22
C SER A 199 17.01 14.68 -15.36
N HIS A 200 17.80 14.84 -16.39
CA HIS A 200 17.44 15.60 -17.58
C HIS A 200 16.26 15.01 -18.36
N ARG A 201 16.05 13.68 -18.27
CA ARG A 201 14.93 12.96 -18.90
C ARG A 201 13.62 13.06 -18.10
N VAL A 202 13.63 13.59 -16.87
CA VAL A 202 12.42 13.87 -16.09
C VAL A 202 11.61 14.95 -16.80
N ALA A 203 10.27 14.77 -16.87
CA ALA A 203 9.40 15.73 -17.53
C ALA A 203 9.40 17.10 -16.83
N PRO A 204 9.37 18.22 -17.59
CA PRO A 204 9.22 19.54 -17.01
C PRO A 204 7.84 19.68 -16.36
N LEU A 205 7.81 20.19 -15.14
CA LEU A 205 6.59 20.43 -14.36
C LEU A 205 6.54 21.92 -14.01
N ARG A 206 5.31 22.47 -14.01
CA ARG A 206 5.10 23.87 -13.65
C ARG A 206 5.24 24.08 -12.15
N PRO A 207 5.81 25.20 -11.68
CA PRO A 207 5.78 25.59 -10.27
C PRO A 207 4.33 25.69 -9.78
N MET A 208 4.06 25.24 -8.56
CA MET A 208 2.71 25.35 -7.97
C MET A 208 2.44 26.72 -7.35
N GLN A 209 3.46 27.34 -6.74
CA GLN A 209 3.39 28.66 -6.10
C GLN A 209 4.59 29.53 -6.47
N PRO A 210 4.65 30.13 -7.69
CA PRO A 210 5.80 30.93 -8.12
C PRO A 210 6.09 32.18 -7.24
N GLY A 211 5.05 32.73 -6.60
CA GLY A 211 5.14 33.92 -5.73
C GLY A 211 5.50 33.62 -4.27
N LEU A 212 5.80 32.39 -3.90
CA LEU A 212 6.10 32.02 -2.51
C LEU A 212 7.41 32.68 -2.06
N HIS A 213 7.38 33.37 -0.91
CA HIS A 213 8.57 33.96 -0.29
C HIS A 213 9.24 32.99 0.68
N PRO A 214 10.59 32.99 0.80
CA PRO A 214 11.29 32.16 1.74
C PRO A 214 10.99 32.60 3.18
N ASP A 215 10.56 31.66 4.02
CA ASP A 215 10.51 31.86 5.46
C ASP A 215 11.79 31.25 6.07
N LEU A 216 12.69 32.11 6.52
CA LEU A 216 14.01 31.70 7.00
C LEU A 216 13.98 31.10 8.40
N LEU A 217 12.88 31.31 9.16
CA LEU A 217 12.73 30.78 10.50
C LEU A 217 12.14 29.35 10.46
N PHE A 218 13.02 28.37 10.33
CA PHE A 218 12.69 26.93 10.27
C PHE A 218 11.68 26.49 11.36
N PRO A 219 11.83 26.78 12.68
CA PRO A 219 10.88 26.28 13.67
C PRO A 219 9.48 26.89 13.52
N ARG A 220 9.43 28.19 13.19
CA ARG A 220 8.15 28.91 12.96
C ARG A 220 7.39 28.33 11.77
N LYS A 221 8.11 28.00 10.69
CA LYS A 221 7.50 27.42 9.49
C LYS A 221 6.96 26.01 9.77
N MET A 222 7.72 25.16 10.45
CA MET A 222 7.26 23.82 10.84
C MET A 222 6.03 23.88 11.75
N TRP A 223 6.02 24.81 12.72
CA TRP A 223 4.86 25.03 13.59
C TRP A 223 3.63 25.51 12.81
N ARG A 224 3.80 26.44 11.87
CA ARG A 224 2.72 26.91 10.99
C ARG A 224 2.17 25.78 10.13
N THR A 225 3.04 24.96 9.54
CA THR A 225 2.62 23.79 8.77
C THR A 225 1.87 22.80 9.65
N TRP A 226 2.38 22.47 10.82
CA TRP A 226 1.70 21.62 11.78
C TRP A 226 0.34 22.18 12.21
N SER A 227 0.21 23.50 12.41
CA SER A 227 -1.02 24.15 12.85
C SER A 227 -2.19 23.98 11.88
N TRP A 228 -1.95 23.90 10.56
CA TRP A 228 -3.01 23.61 9.60
C TRP A 228 -3.17 22.10 9.36
N VAL A 229 -2.11 21.30 9.40
CA VAL A 229 -2.19 19.84 9.29
C VAL A 229 -3.04 19.24 10.41
N ARG A 230 -2.87 19.67 11.66
CA ARG A 230 -3.61 19.16 12.82
C ARG A 230 -5.12 19.41 12.76
N ARG A 231 -5.59 20.34 11.90
CA ARG A 231 -7.02 20.57 11.66
C ARG A 231 -7.65 19.43 10.87
N ASP A 232 -6.88 18.72 10.07
CA ASP A 232 -7.29 17.48 9.41
C ASP A 232 -6.81 16.29 10.25
N ARG A 233 -7.75 15.69 11.01
CA ARG A 233 -7.45 14.56 11.90
C ARG A 233 -6.75 13.42 11.19
N ASP A 234 -7.17 13.10 9.96
CA ASP A 234 -6.63 11.98 9.21
C ASP A 234 -5.18 12.24 8.80
N LEU A 235 -4.85 13.49 8.42
CA LEU A 235 -3.46 13.90 8.13
C LEU A 235 -2.60 13.85 9.39
N ALA A 236 -3.10 14.36 10.51
CA ALA A 236 -2.35 14.35 11.77
C ALA A 236 -2.03 12.93 12.24
N VAL A 237 -3.01 12.02 12.19
CA VAL A 237 -2.82 10.60 12.53
C VAL A 237 -1.84 9.93 11.57
N ALA A 238 -1.93 10.21 10.26
CA ALA A 238 -1.02 9.65 9.27
C ALA A 238 0.44 10.12 9.51
N MET A 239 0.64 11.40 9.78
CA MET A 239 1.98 11.94 10.07
C MET A 239 2.53 11.42 11.41
N GLY A 240 1.70 11.29 12.44
CA GLY A 240 2.06 10.61 13.69
C GLY A 240 2.43 9.15 13.47
N GLY A 241 1.70 8.46 12.59
CA GLY A 241 2.01 7.10 12.14
C GLY A 241 3.37 7.01 11.43
N THR A 242 3.71 7.99 10.59
CA THR A 242 5.03 8.06 9.93
C THR A 242 6.14 8.28 10.95
N TRP A 243 5.95 9.19 11.90
CA TRP A 243 6.91 9.45 12.95
C TRP A 243 7.22 8.20 13.79
N LEU A 244 6.18 7.54 14.30
CA LEU A 244 6.31 6.33 15.10
C LEU A 244 6.92 5.17 14.29
N PHE A 245 6.50 5.00 13.04
CA PHE A 245 7.06 4.00 12.14
C PHE A 245 8.55 4.24 11.87
N SER A 246 8.96 5.50 11.63
CA SER A 246 10.37 5.83 11.37
C SER A 246 11.24 5.58 12.61
N MET A 247 10.72 5.88 13.81
CA MET A 247 11.37 5.54 15.07
C MET A 247 11.56 4.03 15.22
N LEU A 248 10.51 3.24 14.97
CA LEU A 248 10.56 1.78 15.05
C LEU A 248 11.53 1.18 14.02
N ALA A 249 11.52 1.68 12.79
CA ALA A 249 12.39 1.18 11.72
C ALA A 249 13.88 1.45 12.03
N ALA A 250 14.19 2.64 12.53
CA ALA A 250 15.56 2.99 12.95
C ALA A 250 16.01 2.16 14.15
N PHE A 251 15.14 1.99 15.14
CA PHE A 251 15.43 1.13 16.28
C PHE A 251 15.75 -0.30 15.84
N LEU A 252 14.88 -0.90 15.02
CA LEU A 252 15.10 -2.26 14.51
C LEU A 252 16.44 -2.38 13.80
N GLN A 253 16.79 -1.40 12.95
CA GLN A 253 18.06 -1.42 12.23
C GLN A 253 19.27 -1.43 13.16
N ILE A 254 19.28 -0.59 14.20
CA ILE A 254 20.39 -0.48 15.14
C ILE A 254 20.44 -1.71 16.07
N ASN A 255 19.28 -2.10 16.60
CA ASN A 255 19.17 -3.21 17.56
C ASN A 255 19.47 -4.57 16.93
N LEU A 256 19.22 -4.76 15.62
CA LEU A 256 19.56 -6.00 14.91
C LEU A 256 21.05 -6.28 14.89
N VAL A 257 21.89 -5.26 14.71
CA VAL A 257 23.35 -5.42 14.73
C VAL A 257 23.80 -5.87 16.12
N ARG A 258 23.31 -5.18 17.15
CA ARG A 258 23.60 -5.52 18.54
C ARG A 258 23.11 -6.93 18.90
N TYR A 259 21.91 -7.29 18.50
CA TYR A 259 21.35 -8.63 18.70
C TYR A 259 22.19 -9.72 18.02
N GLY A 260 22.72 -9.44 16.82
CA GLY A 260 23.62 -10.36 16.12
C GLY A 260 24.91 -10.63 16.88
N ILE A 261 25.50 -9.58 17.45
CA ILE A 261 26.75 -9.68 18.24
C ILE A 261 26.47 -10.34 19.59
N ASP A 262 25.58 -9.75 20.39
CA ASP A 262 25.39 -10.09 21.79
C ASP A 262 24.65 -11.43 21.98
N HIS A 263 23.72 -11.76 21.08
CA HIS A 263 22.78 -12.88 21.25
C HIS A 263 23.05 -14.07 20.33
N LEU A 264 23.48 -13.80 19.08
CA LEU A 264 23.76 -14.85 18.10
C LEU A 264 25.27 -15.20 18.05
N GLY A 265 26.15 -14.42 18.71
CA GLY A 265 27.58 -14.60 18.67
C GLY A 265 28.16 -14.45 17.25
N LEU A 266 27.57 -13.57 16.45
CA LEU A 266 28.04 -13.26 15.11
C LEU A 266 29.11 -12.16 15.18
N ASP A 267 30.04 -12.15 14.23
CA ASP A 267 30.93 -11.03 14.03
C ASP A 267 30.15 -9.78 13.53
N GLU A 268 30.77 -8.62 13.60
CA GLU A 268 30.13 -7.35 13.25
C GLU A 268 29.64 -7.32 11.79
N LYS A 269 30.38 -7.96 10.86
CA LYS A 269 30.03 -8.03 9.43
C LYS A 269 28.78 -8.90 9.23
N ALA A 270 28.74 -10.09 9.81
CA ALA A 270 27.57 -10.98 9.72
C ALA A 270 26.35 -10.38 10.42
N SER A 271 26.53 -9.70 11.55
CA SER A 271 25.46 -8.98 12.27
C SER A 271 24.86 -7.86 11.44
N SER A 272 25.70 -7.07 10.74
CA SER A 272 25.26 -6.03 9.82
C SER A 272 24.50 -6.62 8.62
N PHE A 273 24.83 -7.84 8.19
CA PHE A 273 24.13 -8.53 7.10
C PHE A 273 22.69 -8.94 7.46
N LEU A 274 22.33 -9.01 8.74
CA LEU A 274 20.94 -9.26 9.15
C LEU A 274 19.98 -8.20 8.58
N PHE A 275 20.44 -6.96 8.44
CA PHE A 275 19.63 -5.91 7.82
C PHE A 275 19.28 -6.18 6.34
N PHE A 276 20.06 -7.01 5.64
CA PHE A 276 19.73 -7.43 4.28
C PHE A 276 18.37 -8.15 4.23
N TYR A 277 18.07 -9.04 5.18
CA TYR A 277 16.77 -9.71 5.24
C TYR A 277 15.62 -8.72 5.48
N ALA A 278 15.83 -7.71 6.34
CA ALA A 278 14.85 -6.64 6.53
C ALA A 278 14.61 -5.85 5.24
N ALA A 279 15.67 -5.47 4.54
CA ALA A 279 15.58 -4.67 3.31
C ALA A 279 14.90 -5.43 2.16
N VAL A 280 15.21 -6.73 1.98
CA VAL A 280 14.50 -7.61 1.03
C VAL A 280 13.03 -7.77 1.44
N GLY A 281 12.76 -7.89 2.74
CA GLY A 281 11.40 -7.89 3.28
C GLY A 281 10.63 -6.61 2.94
N ILE A 282 11.22 -5.43 3.19
CA ILE A 282 10.60 -4.13 2.86
C ILE A 282 10.32 -4.02 1.35
N ALA A 283 11.27 -4.39 0.51
CA ALA A 283 11.10 -4.36 -0.94
C ALA A 283 9.95 -5.28 -1.41
N SER A 284 9.89 -6.50 -0.88
CA SER A 284 8.81 -7.47 -1.21
C SER A 284 7.46 -7.04 -0.65
N GLY A 285 7.40 -6.51 0.56
CA GLY A 285 6.19 -5.93 1.16
C GLY A 285 5.68 -4.72 0.38
N ALA A 286 6.58 -3.82 0.00
CA ALA A 286 6.25 -2.67 -0.83
C ALA A 286 5.71 -3.10 -2.21
N TRP A 287 6.38 -4.04 -2.87
CA TRP A 287 5.92 -4.61 -4.15
C TRP A 287 4.55 -5.28 -4.01
N GLY A 288 4.34 -6.06 -2.94
CA GLY A 288 3.06 -6.68 -2.60
C GLY A 288 1.94 -5.65 -2.43
N SER A 289 2.19 -4.58 -1.65
CA SER A 289 1.25 -3.47 -1.46
C SER A 289 0.86 -2.80 -2.79
N GLY A 290 1.85 -2.52 -3.65
CA GLY A 290 1.61 -1.95 -4.98
C GLY A 290 0.81 -2.88 -5.90
N ARG A 291 1.04 -4.22 -5.82
CA ARG A 291 0.31 -5.22 -6.61
C ARG A 291 -1.13 -5.42 -6.13
N LEU A 292 -1.36 -5.33 -4.82
CA LEU A 292 -2.69 -5.39 -4.22
C LEU A 292 -3.52 -4.13 -4.53
N SER A 293 -2.88 -2.99 -4.65
CA SER A 293 -3.48 -1.68 -4.93
C SER A 293 -3.82 -1.43 -6.41
N LYS A 294 -3.88 -2.43 -7.28
CA LYS A 294 -4.06 -2.40 -8.76
C LYS A 294 -4.64 -1.11 -9.36
N ARG A 295 -5.96 -0.91 -9.28
CA ARG A 295 -6.66 0.30 -9.76
C ARG A 295 -6.93 1.33 -8.66
N ASN A 296 -6.71 0.95 -7.42
CA ASN A 296 -7.12 1.72 -6.25
C ASN A 296 -6.18 1.44 -5.09
N ILE A 297 -5.91 2.45 -4.24
CA ILE A 297 -5.07 2.33 -3.04
C ILE A 297 -5.75 1.39 -2.04
N GLU A 298 -5.03 0.38 -1.60
CA GLU A 298 -5.54 -0.59 -0.64
C GLU A 298 -5.03 -0.28 0.77
N PHE A 299 -5.75 0.60 1.48
CA PHE A 299 -5.40 0.99 2.85
C PHE A 299 -5.55 -0.16 3.87
N GLY A 300 -6.31 -1.20 3.53
CA GLY A 300 -6.47 -2.36 4.40
C GLY A 300 -5.20 -3.18 4.62
N THR A 301 -4.14 -2.96 3.83
CA THR A 301 -2.83 -3.59 4.05
C THR A 301 -2.06 -2.97 5.22
N MET A 302 -2.33 -1.70 5.58
CA MET A 302 -1.59 -1.00 6.65
C MET A 302 -1.74 -1.68 8.01
N PRO A 303 -2.94 -1.96 8.52
CA PRO A 303 -3.08 -2.65 9.80
C PRO A 303 -2.42 -4.03 9.78
N GLY A 304 -2.60 -4.80 8.71
CA GLY A 304 -1.96 -6.11 8.55
C GLY A 304 -0.43 -6.02 8.56
N GLY A 305 0.13 -5.02 7.87
CA GLY A 305 1.57 -4.75 7.86
C GLY A 305 2.10 -4.35 9.25
N ALA A 306 1.38 -3.46 9.96
CA ALA A 306 1.75 -3.04 11.30
C ALA A 306 1.67 -4.20 12.33
N PHE A 307 0.64 -5.06 12.25
CA PHE A 307 0.58 -6.27 13.09
C PHE A 307 1.71 -7.25 12.77
N LEU A 308 2.04 -7.44 11.49
CA LEU A 308 3.13 -8.32 11.10
C LEU A 308 4.48 -7.80 11.63
N LEU A 309 4.72 -6.48 11.55
CA LEU A 309 5.89 -5.83 12.13
C LEU A 309 5.93 -6.04 13.66
N ALA A 310 4.83 -5.75 14.37
CA ALA A 310 4.75 -5.86 15.82
C ALA A 310 4.95 -7.31 16.31
N LEU A 311 4.28 -8.27 15.68
CA LEU A 311 4.38 -9.67 16.04
C LEU A 311 5.77 -10.25 15.75
N SER A 312 6.39 -9.85 14.64
CA SER A 312 7.76 -10.28 14.31
C SER A 312 8.77 -9.68 15.29
N THR A 313 8.62 -8.41 15.68
CA THR A 313 9.45 -7.76 16.70
C THR A 313 9.29 -8.44 18.06
N LEU A 314 8.05 -8.73 18.46
CA LEU A 314 7.76 -9.45 19.71
C LEU A 314 8.36 -10.86 19.69
N ALA A 315 8.21 -11.58 18.57
CA ALA A 315 8.75 -12.93 18.43
C ALA A 315 10.29 -12.94 18.50
N LEU A 316 10.98 -11.94 17.92
CA LEU A 316 12.44 -11.80 18.08
C LEU A 316 12.84 -11.61 19.54
N GLY A 317 12.06 -10.84 20.31
CA GLY A 317 12.30 -10.66 21.75
C GLY A 317 11.97 -11.88 22.61
N LEU A 318 11.14 -12.81 22.13
CA LEU A 318 10.75 -14.03 22.84
C LEU A 318 11.59 -15.26 22.47
N LEU A 319 12.43 -15.18 21.43
CA LEU A 319 13.30 -16.30 21.06
C LEU A 319 14.32 -16.58 22.17
N SER A 320 14.44 -17.87 22.51
CA SER A 320 15.45 -18.33 23.50
C SER A 320 16.88 -18.04 23.01
N HIS A 321 17.82 -17.97 23.96
CA HIS A 321 19.24 -17.84 23.65
C HIS A 321 19.69 -19.03 22.78
N GLY A 322 20.40 -18.73 21.71
CA GLY A 322 20.95 -19.72 20.80
C GLY A 322 20.86 -19.35 19.33
N ARG A 323 21.57 -20.11 18.50
CA ARG A 323 21.54 -19.89 17.06
C ARG A 323 20.24 -20.47 16.47
N HIS A 324 19.36 -19.58 16.01
CA HIS A 324 18.16 -19.94 15.25
C HIS A 324 18.35 -19.56 13.77
N PRO A 325 19.10 -20.34 12.96
CA PRO A 325 19.59 -19.94 11.63
C PRO A 325 18.47 -19.68 10.62
N VAL A 326 17.29 -20.23 10.85
CA VAL A 326 16.13 -20.03 9.98
C VAL A 326 15.11 -19.05 10.58
N ALA A 327 14.84 -19.17 11.89
CA ALA A 327 13.80 -18.38 12.55
C ALA A 327 14.13 -16.88 12.59
N VAL A 328 15.36 -16.52 12.96
CA VAL A 328 15.78 -15.12 13.06
C VAL A 328 15.72 -14.41 11.71
N PRO A 329 16.37 -14.90 10.62
CA PRO A 329 16.23 -14.28 9.30
C PRO A 329 14.78 -14.22 8.79
N ALA A 330 13.98 -15.25 9.05
CA ALA A 330 12.57 -15.29 8.65
C ALA A 330 11.75 -14.21 9.38
N LEU A 331 11.93 -14.03 10.70
CA LEU A 331 11.24 -12.99 11.47
C LEU A 331 11.68 -11.58 11.05
N ILE A 332 12.97 -11.38 10.79
CA ILE A 332 13.49 -10.10 10.29
C ILE A 332 12.90 -9.79 8.91
N TYR A 333 12.86 -10.79 8.02
CA TYR A 333 12.22 -10.66 6.70
C TYR A 333 10.73 -10.31 6.84
N LEU A 334 9.99 -10.99 7.71
CA LEU A 334 8.57 -10.73 7.96
C LEU A 334 8.33 -9.34 8.55
N ALA A 335 9.18 -8.88 9.47
CA ALA A 335 9.14 -7.51 9.98
C ALA A 335 9.31 -6.50 8.83
N GLY A 336 10.27 -6.75 7.92
CA GLY A 336 10.47 -5.96 6.71
C GLY A 336 9.25 -5.97 5.79
N VAL A 337 8.64 -7.14 5.53
CA VAL A 337 7.39 -7.24 4.74
C VAL A 337 6.29 -6.39 5.37
N GLY A 338 6.12 -6.47 6.69
CA GLY A 338 5.17 -5.65 7.45
C GLY A 338 5.40 -4.15 7.25
N ALA A 339 6.66 -3.72 7.34
CA ALA A 339 7.08 -2.34 7.12
C ALA A 339 6.73 -1.86 5.69
N GLY A 340 7.02 -2.65 4.67
CA GLY A 340 6.71 -2.33 3.27
C GLY A 340 5.20 -2.26 2.99
N LEU A 341 4.40 -3.16 3.58
CA LEU A 341 2.94 -3.15 3.48
C LEU A 341 2.32 -1.93 4.17
N PHE A 342 2.97 -1.40 5.21
CA PHE A 342 2.52 -0.24 5.95
C PHE A 342 2.88 1.08 5.27
N VAL A 343 4.15 1.28 4.89
CA VAL A 343 4.66 2.58 4.43
C VAL A 343 4.10 3.01 3.07
N VAL A 344 3.91 2.09 2.13
CA VAL A 344 3.48 2.43 0.76
C VAL A 344 2.08 3.05 0.71
N PRO A 345 1.03 2.49 1.37
CA PRO A 345 -0.27 3.16 1.41
C PRO A 345 -0.25 4.46 2.21
N LEU A 346 0.58 4.55 3.25
CA LEU A 346 0.73 5.74 4.08
C LEU A 346 1.29 6.91 3.27
N ASP A 347 2.41 6.72 2.57
CA ASP A 347 2.99 7.73 1.66
C ASP A 347 2.00 8.14 0.57
N THR A 348 1.28 7.15 0.02
CA THR A 348 0.26 7.40 -1.00
C THR A 348 -0.90 8.23 -0.45
N PHE A 349 -1.34 7.97 0.78
CA PHE A 349 -2.37 8.75 1.46
C PHE A 349 -1.93 10.20 1.64
N LEU A 350 -0.74 10.42 2.19
CA LEU A 350 -0.19 11.76 2.41
C LEU A 350 -0.08 12.55 1.10
N GLN A 351 0.42 11.94 0.03
CA GLN A 351 0.54 12.57 -1.29
C GLN A 351 -0.82 12.97 -1.90
N LEU A 352 -1.88 12.23 -1.62
CA LEU A 352 -3.23 12.52 -2.12
C LEU A 352 -4.00 13.52 -1.27
N ARG A 353 -3.85 13.43 0.05
CA ARG A 353 -4.61 14.23 1.00
C ARG A 353 -4.05 15.64 1.13
N LEU A 354 -2.74 15.80 1.00
CA LEU A 354 -2.11 17.11 1.03
C LEU A 354 -2.57 17.99 -0.15
N PRO A 355 -2.95 19.26 0.09
CA PRO A 355 -3.32 20.20 -0.95
C PRO A 355 -2.22 20.32 -2.01
N ALA A 356 -2.60 20.39 -3.28
CA ALA A 356 -1.65 20.38 -4.39
C ALA A 356 -0.68 21.58 -4.35
N ASP A 357 -1.18 22.74 -3.92
CA ASP A 357 -0.44 24.00 -3.78
C ASP A 357 0.54 24.03 -2.60
N ARG A 358 0.32 23.21 -1.55
CA ARG A 358 1.17 23.12 -0.35
C ARG A 358 1.72 21.73 -0.10
N ARG A 359 1.75 20.90 -1.13
CA ARG A 359 2.19 19.49 -0.99
C ARG A 359 3.64 19.37 -0.59
N GLY A 360 4.51 20.22 -1.14
CA GLY A 360 5.93 20.26 -0.78
C GLY A 360 6.14 20.61 0.69
N GLU A 361 5.40 21.62 1.19
CA GLU A 361 5.44 22.03 2.60
C GLU A 361 4.98 20.90 3.54
N GLY A 362 3.85 20.24 3.22
CA GLY A 362 3.34 19.11 4.00
C GLY A 362 4.26 17.89 3.99
N LEU A 363 4.86 17.56 2.85
CA LEU A 363 5.83 16.45 2.74
C LEU A 363 7.15 16.79 3.44
N ALA A 364 7.55 18.07 3.48
CA ALA A 364 8.69 18.52 4.27
C ALA A 364 8.45 18.31 5.77
N LEU A 365 7.27 18.68 6.28
CA LEU A 365 6.91 18.39 7.67
C LEU A 365 6.94 16.88 7.95
N ASN A 366 6.41 16.07 7.05
CA ASN A 366 6.45 14.60 7.19
C ASN A 366 7.88 14.06 7.25
N SER A 367 8.78 14.57 6.40
CA SER A 367 10.20 14.22 6.44
C SER A 367 10.88 14.67 7.73
N PHE A 368 10.58 15.87 8.22
CA PHE A 368 11.07 16.36 9.52
C PHE A 368 10.64 15.44 10.67
N LEU A 369 9.37 15.06 10.71
CA LEU A 369 8.86 14.11 11.70
C LEU A 369 9.56 12.76 11.60
N SER A 370 9.74 12.22 10.38
CA SER A 370 10.46 10.96 10.18
C SER A 370 11.87 11.00 10.76
N TRP A 371 12.65 12.05 10.46
CA TRP A 371 14.01 12.19 10.95
C TRP A 371 14.10 12.45 12.46
N SER A 372 13.12 13.19 13.03
CA SER A 372 13.03 13.36 14.47
C SER A 372 12.76 12.03 15.19
N GLY A 373 11.92 11.15 14.60
CA GLY A 373 11.70 9.80 15.10
C GLY A 373 12.97 8.93 15.03
N ILE A 374 13.72 9.01 13.92
CA ILE A 374 15.02 8.31 13.76
C ILE A 374 16.02 8.74 14.84
N LEU A 375 16.14 10.06 15.09
CA LEU A 375 17.04 10.57 16.13
C LEU A 375 16.60 10.18 17.54
N LEU A 376 15.31 10.21 17.82
CA LEU A 376 14.78 9.74 19.11
C LEU A 376 15.10 8.26 19.32
N SER A 377 15.04 7.44 18.27
CA SER A 377 15.44 6.04 18.33
C SER A 377 16.90 5.88 18.71
N GLY A 378 17.80 6.68 18.13
CA GLY A 378 19.23 6.69 18.50
C GLY A 378 19.45 7.07 19.97
N ALA A 379 18.74 8.10 20.46
CA ALA A 379 18.80 8.51 21.87
C ALA A 379 18.28 7.42 22.82
N LEU A 380 17.18 6.76 22.47
CA LEU A 380 16.64 5.64 23.24
C LEU A 380 17.60 4.44 23.26
N MET A 381 18.28 4.15 22.15
CA MET A 381 19.31 3.10 22.10
C MET A 381 20.49 3.41 23.02
N LEU A 382 20.93 4.67 23.07
CA LEU A 382 21.98 5.10 23.99
C LEU A 382 21.53 4.94 25.45
N LEU A 383 20.31 5.36 25.76
CA LEU A 383 19.71 5.18 27.07
C LEU A 383 19.62 3.70 27.46
N PHE A 384 19.21 2.83 26.54
CA PHE A 384 19.14 1.39 26.79
C PHE A 384 20.53 0.81 27.09
N HIS A 385 21.53 1.27 26.34
CA HIS A 385 22.92 0.86 26.59
C HIS A 385 23.42 1.29 27.98
N THR A 386 23.18 2.55 28.39
CA THR A 386 23.56 3.05 29.71
C THR A 386 22.81 2.38 30.87
N CYS A 387 21.55 1.97 30.62
CA CYS A 387 20.74 1.24 31.61
C CYS A 387 20.98 -0.28 31.61
N GLY A 388 21.92 -0.80 30.80
CA GLY A 388 22.21 -2.22 30.73
C GLY A 388 21.11 -3.08 30.09
N VAL A 389 20.22 -2.48 29.32
CA VAL A 389 19.15 -3.22 28.57
C VAL A 389 19.81 -3.96 27.41
N ASP A 390 19.70 -5.28 27.38
CA ASP A 390 20.20 -6.13 26.30
C ASP A 390 19.36 -6.01 25.04
N ALA A 391 19.88 -6.48 23.91
CA ALA A 391 19.22 -6.35 22.60
C ALA A 391 17.89 -7.12 22.53
N GLN A 392 17.76 -8.24 23.23
CA GLN A 392 16.54 -9.04 23.29
C GLN A 392 15.42 -8.30 24.04
N SER A 393 15.71 -7.78 25.22
CA SER A 393 14.80 -6.93 26.01
C SER A 393 14.43 -5.66 25.23
N GLY A 394 15.36 -5.11 24.45
CA GLY A 394 15.10 -4.03 23.52
C GLY A 394 13.97 -4.34 22.52
N PHE A 395 13.95 -5.53 21.92
CA PHE A 395 12.85 -5.96 21.05
C PHE A 395 11.51 -6.08 21.81
N LEU A 396 11.50 -6.59 23.04
CA LEU A 396 10.28 -6.69 23.86
C LEU A 396 9.71 -5.30 24.18
N LEU A 397 10.57 -4.37 24.59
CA LEU A 397 10.16 -2.98 24.88
C LEU A 397 9.60 -2.28 23.64
N PHE A 398 10.23 -2.46 22.47
CA PHE A 398 9.77 -1.85 21.22
C PHE A 398 8.59 -2.58 20.56
N ALA A 399 8.28 -3.81 20.97
CA ALA A 399 7.04 -4.47 20.59
C ALA A 399 5.79 -3.71 21.07
N LEU A 400 5.88 -2.98 22.21
CA LEU A 400 4.76 -2.19 22.73
C LEU A 400 4.38 -1.02 21.81
N PRO A 401 5.30 -0.08 21.43
CA PRO A 401 4.96 0.98 20.48
C PRO A 401 4.65 0.42 19.07
N ALA A 402 5.21 -0.70 18.64
CA ALA A 402 4.84 -1.36 17.40
C ALA A 402 3.40 -1.91 17.47
N MET A 403 3.00 -2.51 18.58
CA MET A 403 1.62 -2.96 18.80
C MET A 403 0.65 -1.76 18.89
N MET A 404 1.05 -0.67 19.53
CA MET A 404 0.28 0.58 19.53
C MET A 404 0.05 1.09 18.11
N LEU A 405 1.09 1.11 17.26
CA LEU A 405 0.96 1.48 15.83
C LEU A 405 -0.05 0.57 15.12
N ALA A 406 0.01 -0.74 15.36
CA ALA A 406 -0.90 -1.72 14.78
C ALA A 406 -2.35 -1.50 15.22
N LEU A 407 -2.58 -1.29 16.52
CA LEU A 407 -3.91 -1.04 17.07
C LEU A 407 -4.49 0.29 16.58
N VAL A 408 -3.72 1.39 16.63
CA VAL A 408 -4.15 2.70 16.11
C VAL A 408 -4.52 2.58 14.63
N SER A 409 -3.67 1.92 13.83
CA SER A 409 -3.94 1.69 12.40
C SER A 409 -5.20 0.87 12.18
N PHE A 410 -5.42 -0.18 12.99
CA PHE A 410 -6.60 -1.03 12.91
C PHE A 410 -7.88 -0.26 13.26
N PHE A 411 -7.92 0.46 14.37
CA PHE A 411 -9.11 1.20 14.79
C PHE A 411 -9.43 2.39 13.87
N THR A 412 -8.40 3.04 13.33
CA THR A 412 -8.57 4.15 12.35
C THR A 412 -9.05 3.62 10.99
N LEU A 413 -8.53 2.47 10.55
CA LEU A 413 -8.79 1.90 9.22
C LEU A 413 -9.64 0.61 9.27
N LYS A 414 -10.43 0.43 10.33
CA LYS A 414 -11.19 -0.81 10.58
C LYS A 414 -12.06 -1.26 9.39
N ASP A 415 -12.71 -0.30 8.72
CA ASP A 415 -13.55 -0.62 7.56
C ASP A 415 -12.71 -1.13 6.36
N PHE A 416 -11.55 -0.50 6.14
CA PHE A 416 -10.61 -0.92 5.10
C PHE A 416 -9.95 -2.26 5.44
N ALA A 417 -9.57 -2.47 6.71
CA ALA A 417 -8.97 -3.72 7.18
C ALA A 417 -9.94 -4.88 7.01
N PHE A 418 -11.17 -4.73 7.50
CA PHE A 418 -12.20 -5.77 7.37
C PHE A 418 -12.47 -6.11 5.90
N ARG A 419 -12.72 -5.09 5.07
CA ARG A 419 -12.93 -5.28 3.64
C ARG A 419 -11.73 -5.96 2.97
N PHE A 420 -10.51 -5.61 3.34
CA PHE A 420 -9.30 -6.25 2.84
C PHE A 420 -9.27 -7.74 3.20
N CYS A 421 -9.54 -8.09 4.45
CA CYS A 421 -9.64 -9.50 4.89
C CYS A 421 -10.71 -10.25 4.08
N VAL A 422 -11.90 -9.67 3.92
CA VAL A 422 -12.97 -10.26 3.09
C VAL A 422 -12.50 -10.43 1.64
N THR A 423 -11.87 -9.42 1.07
CA THR A 423 -11.36 -9.46 -0.32
C THR A 423 -10.29 -10.53 -0.50
N VAL A 424 -9.37 -10.67 0.46
CA VAL A 424 -8.33 -11.73 0.43
C VAL A 424 -8.98 -13.10 0.52
N LEU A 425 -9.89 -13.28 1.49
CA LEU A 425 -10.61 -14.54 1.67
C LEU A 425 -11.39 -14.93 0.40
N VAL A 426 -12.11 -13.98 -0.18
CA VAL A 426 -12.83 -14.21 -1.45
C VAL A 426 -11.86 -14.59 -2.57
N LYS A 427 -10.73 -13.89 -2.71
CA LYS A 427 -9.75 -14.18 -3.78
C LYS A 427 -9.03 -15.52 -3.62
N LEU A 428 -8.97 -16.10 -2.43
CA LEU A 428 -8.43 -17.45 -2.24
C LEU A 428 -9.29 -18.51 -2.95
N PHE A 429 -10.62 -18.33 -2.95
CA PHE A 429 -11.58 -19.33 -3.41
C PHE A 429 -12.30 -18.94 -4.70
N TYR A 430 -12.41 -17.64 -4.99
CA TYR A 430 -13.14 -17.09 -6.11
C TYR A 430 -12.25 -16.22 -7.01
N GLN A 431 -12.50 -16.30 -8.30
CA GLN A 431 -12.02 -15.35 -9.29
C GLN A 431 -13.16 -14.42 -9.65
N VAL A 432 -13.24 -13.26 -8.98
CA VAL A 432 -14.31 -12.30 -9.21
C VAL A 432 -13.89 -11.30 -10.28
N ARG A 433 -14.70 -11.17 -11.33
CA ARG A 433 -14.59 -10.14 -12.39
C ARG A 433 -15.76 -9.17 -12.26
N THR A 434 -15.50 -7.89 -12.46
CA THR A 434 -16.51 -6.82 -12.42
C THR A 434 -16.65 -6.16 -13.78
N ILE A 435 -17.89 -5.85 -14.19
CA ILE A 435 -18.25 -5.10 -15.40
C ILE A 435 -19.15 -3.95 -14.96
N GLY A 436 -18.97 -2.75 -15.53
CA GLY A 436 -19.83 -1.60 -15.24
C GLY A 436 -19.63 -0.97 -13.85
N LEU A 437 -18.47 -1.18 -13.22
CA LEU A 437 -18.18 -0.61 -11.89
C LEU A 437 -18.23 0.92 -11.87
N GLU A 438 -18.04 1.57 -13.00
CA GLU A 438 -18.16 3.02 -13.23
C GLU A 438 -19.58 3.56 -13.05
N HIS A 439 -20.59 2.71 -13.09
CA HIS A 439 -21.98 3.10 -12.84
C HIS A 439 -22.26 3.35 -11.35
N LEU A 440 -21.43 2.82 -10.45
CA LEU A 440 -21.57 3.10 -9.01
C LEU A 440 -21.20 4.56 -8.71
N PRO A 441 -21.95 5.24 -7.83
CA PRO A 441 -21.61 6.59 -7.42
C PRO A 441 -20.31 6.60 -6.61
N VAL A 442 -19.43 7.55 -6.91
CA VAL A 442 -18.18 7.74 -6.15
C VAL A 442 -18.50 8.20 -4.72
N SER A 443 -19.52 9.04 -4.57
CA SER A 443 -20.05 9.55 -3.28
C SER A 443 -21.59 9.56 -3.34
N GLY A 444 -22.24 9.70 -2.18
CA GLY A 444 -23.70 9.67 -2.06
C GLY A 444 -24.27 8.24 -2.01
N SER A 445 -25.57 8.14 -1.82
CA SER A 445 -26.29 6.86 -1.65
C SER A 445 -26.72 6.25 -2.98
N ALA A 446 -26.99 4.96 -2.98
CA ALA A 446 -27.67 4.23 -4.04
C ALA A 446 -28.31 2.96 -3.49
N LEU A 447 -29.47 2.58 -4.00
CA LEU A 447 -30.07 1.29 -3.75
C LEU A 447 -29.58 0.30 -4.82
N LEU A 448 -28.87 -0.73 -4.39
CA LEU A 448 -28.37 -1.80 -5.23
C LEU A 448 -29.40 -2.94 -5.22
N ILE A 449 -29.86 -3.37 -6.38
CA ILE A 449 -30.82 -4.46 -6.51
C ILE A 449 -30.20 -5.59 -7.31
N ALA A 450 -30.02 -6.75 -6.66
CA ALA A 450 -29.32 -7.89 -7.23
C ALA A 450 -30.18 -9.16 -7.23
N ASN A 451 -29.89 -10.10 -8.13
CA ASN A 451 -30.35 -11.48 -8.04
C ASN A 451 -29.61 -12.22 -6.92
N HIS A 452 -30.22 -13.29 -6.37
CA HIS A 452 -29.68 -14.02 -5.22
C HIS A 452 -29.57 -15.52 -5.49
N ALA A 453 -28.35 -15.99 -5.71
CA ALA A 453 -28.08 -17.37 -6.12
C ALA A 453 -27.28 -18.17 -5.06
N SER A 454 -26.60 -17.50 -4.12
CA SER A 454 -25.78 -18.13 -3.07
C SER A 454 -25.73 -17.27 -1.83
N TYR A 455 -25.56 -17.87 -0.65
CA TYR A 455 -25.25 -17.14 0.60
C TYR A 455 -23.96 -16.33 0.52
N MET A 456 -23.08 -16.67 -0.43
CA MET A 456 -21.82 -15.91 -0.66
C MET A 456 -22.01 -14.61 -1.44
N ASP A 457 -23.21 -14.35 -2.01
CA ASP A 457 -23.42 -13.20 -2.91
C ASP A 457 -23.12 -11.86 -2.23
N ALA A 458 -23.55 -11.66 -0.98
CA ALA A 458 -23.26 -10.46 -0.21
C ALA A 458 -21.74 -10.28 0.01
N VAL A 459 -21.02 -11.36 0.35
CA VAL A 459 -19.57 -11.36 0.58
C VAL A 459 -18.83 -11.10 -0.74
N LEU A 460 -19.28 -11.71 -1.84
CA LEU A 460 -18.73 -11.48 -3.18
C LEU A 460 -18.94 -10.04 -3.60
N LEU A 461 -20.11 -9.45 -3.35
CA LEU A 461 -20.40 -8.06 -3.68
C LEU A 461 -19.56 -7.09 -2.84
N CYS A 462 -19.36 -7.35 -1.53
CA CYS A 462 -18.44 -6.60 -0.68
C CYS A 462 -17.01 -6.57 -1.23
N ALA A 463 -16.54 -7.65 -1.83
CA ALA A 463 -15.20 -7.75 -2.41
C ALA A 463 -15.05 -6.97 -3.73
N THR A 464 -16.13 -6.52 -4.37
CA THR A 464 -16.09 -5.79 -5.65
C THR A 464 -16.02 -4.29 -5.51
N THR A 465 -16.52 -3.72 -4.40
CA THR A 465 -16.62 -2.28 -4.17
C THR A 465 -15.83 -1.85 -2.95
N ARG A 466 -15.41 -0.58 -2.91
CA ARG A 466 -14.73 0.03 -1.75
C ARG A 466 -15.68 0.65 -0.76
N ARG A 467 -16.87 0.98 -1.22
CA ARG A 467 -17.87 1.61 -0.39
C ARG A 467 -18.58 0.57 0.44
N ARG A 468 -18.88 0.93 1.67
CA ARG A 468 -19.67 0.09 2.57
C ARG A 468 -21.07 -0.11 2.00
N ILE A 469 -21.49 -1.37 1.91
CA ILE A 469 -22.85 -1.75 1.49
C ILE A 469 -23.54 -2.33 2.70
N ARG A 470 -24.71 -1.81 3.07
CA ARG A 470 -25.59 -2.39 4.07
C ARG A 470 -26.51 -3.40 3.39
N PHE A 471 -26.62 -4.59 3.93
CA PHE A 471 -27.41 -5.69 3.37
C PHE A 471 -28.60 -6.00 4.25
N PHE A 472 -29.69 -6.41 3.61
CA PHE A 472 -30.74 -7.11 4.32
C PHE A 472 -30.32 -8.55 4.58
N MET A 473 -30.56 -9.04 5.80
CA MET A 473 -30.24 -10.41 6.22
C MET A 473 -31.39 -11.02 7.01
N SER A 474 -31.62 -12.31 6.82
CA SER A 474 -32.59 -13.05 7.64
C SER A 474 -32.23 -12.95 9.11
N GLU A 475 -33.23 -12.59 9.95
CA GLU A 475 -33.09 -12.48 11.40
C GLU A 475 -32.62 -13.79 12.03
N ALA A 476 -33.07 -14.93 11.51
CA ALA A 476 -32.63 -16.25 11.94
C ALA A 476 -31.12 -16.47 11.79
N ILE A 477 -30.53 -15.96 10.69
CA ILE A 477 -29.07 -16.01 10.47
C ILE A 477 -28.36 -15.00 11.36
N TYR A 478 -28.91 -13.79 11.48
CA TYR A 478 -28.34 -12.70 12.27
C TYR A 478 -28.22 -13.07 13.76
N ARG A 479 -29.23 -13.77 14.31
CA ARG A 479 -29.26 -14.19 15.74
C ARG A 479 -28.48 -15.46 16.01
N LYS A 480 -28.21 -16.31 15.01
CA LYS A 480 -27.69 -17.68 15.18
C LYS A 480 -26.31 -17.75 15.88
N HIS A 481 -25.42 -16.77 15.62
CA HIS A 481 -24.03 -16.78 16.13
C HIS A 481 -23.66 -15.44 16.78
N ARG A 482 -23.44 -15.42 18.09
CA ARG A 482 -23.09 -14.23 18.88
C ARG A 482 -21.86 -13.48 18.34
N LEU A 483 -20.82 -14.21 17.91
CA LEU A 483 -19.59 -13.60 17.38
C LEU A 483 -19.83 -12.94 16.00
N LEU A 484 -20.54 -13.64 15.10
CA LEU A 484 -20.88 -13.12 13.78
C LEU A 484 -21.84 -11.92 13.87
N ARG A 485 -22.69 -11.87 14.88
CA ARG A 485 -23.57 -10.73 15.13
C ARG A 485 -22.79 -9.43 15.32
N LYS A 486 -21.68 -9.43 16.09
CA LYS A 486 -20.81 -8.26 16.25
C LYS A 486 -20.25 -7.76 14.90
N ILE A 487 -19.94 -8.71 13.99
CA ILE A 487 -19.48 -8.38 12.63
C ILE A 487 -20.63 -7.80 11.80
N PHE A 488 -21.84 -8.37 11.92
CA PHE A 488 -23.03 -7.89 11.21
C PHE A 488 -23.45 -6.49 11.71
N ASP A 489 -23.42 -6.26 13.03
CA ASP A 489 -23.67 -4.95 13.64
C ASP A 489 -22.65 -3.91 13.16
N PHE A 490 -21.36 -4.30 13.18
CA PHE A 490 -20.30 -3.45 12.66
C PHE A 490 -20.51 -3.09 11.18
N TYR A 491 -21.01 -4.02 10.36
CA TYR A 491 -21.30 -3.77 8.95
C TYR A 491 -22.59 -2.99 8.71
N GLY A 492 -23.43 -2.86 9.73
CA GLY A 492 -24.74 -2.22 9.64
C GLY A 492 -25.72 -3.08 8.82
N VAL A 493 -25.67 -4.38 8.99
CA VAL A 493 -26.63 -5.32 8.40
C VAL A 493 -28.02 -5.03 8.95
N ILE A 494 -29.03 -5.03 8.09
CA ILE A 494 -30.41 -4.76 8.42
C ILE A 494 -31.14 -6.11 8.57
N PRO A 495 -31.46 -6.56 9.81
CA PRO A 495 -32.15 -7.83 9.99
C PRO A 495 -33.61 -7.74 9.52
N VAL A 496 -34.04 -8.76 8.77
CA VAL A 496 -35.42 -8.93 8.30
C VAL A 496 -35.84 -10.36 8.59
N GLY A 497 -36.95 -10.57 9.28
CA GLY A 497 -37.42 -11.90 9.53
C GLY A 497 -38.18 -12.49 8.35
N GLY A 498 -38.03 -13.81 8.13
CA GLY A 498 -38.80 -14.56 7.13
C GLY A 498 -40.27 -14.77 7.56
N GLU A 499 -40.50 -14.81 8.87
CA GLU A 499 -41.82 -14.90 9.53
C GLU A 499 -42.12 -13.62 10.35
N SER A 500 -41.48 -12.51 10.00
CA SER A 500 -41.62 -11.24 10.69
C SER A 500 -43.01 -10.68 10.55
N SER A 501 -43.51 -10.09 11.64
CA SER A 501 -44.70 -9.29 11.62
C SER A 501 -44.56 -8.14 10.61
N PRO A 502 -45.66 -7.68 9.99
CA PRO A 502 -45.61 -6.49 9.09
C PRO A 502 -44.90 -5.29 9.69
N ARG A 503 -44.95 -5.14 11.02
CA ARG A 503 -44.27 -4.09 11.77
C ARG A 503 -42.73 -4.19 11.68
N GLN A 504 -42.17 -5.40 11.85
CA GLN A 504 -40.72 -5.63 11.74
C GLN A 504 -40.20 -5.39 10.32
N VAL A 505 -40.96 -5.79 9.30
CA VAL A 505 -40.63 -5.49 7.91
C VAL A 505 -40.62 -3.98 7.66
N ALA A 506 -41.63 -3.26 8.18
CA ALA A 506 -41.68 -1.79 8.06
C ALA A 506 -40.51 -1.10 8.79
N GLU A 507 -40.08 -1.63 9.94
CA GLU A 507 -38.90 -1.12 10.66
C GLU A 507 -37.59 -1.33 9.87
N ALA A 508 -37.43 -2.50 9.24
CA ALA A 508 -36.28 -2.78 8.39
C ALA A 508 -36.24 -1.88 7.13
N LEU A 509 -37.39 -1.65 6.50
CA LEU A 509 -37.50 -0.71 5.35
C LEU A 509 -37.17 0.73 5.78
N ARG A 510 -37.64 1.19 6.94
CA ARG A 510 -37.27 2.48 7.52
C ARG A 510 -35.77 2.58 7.86
N ALA A 511 -35.16 1.51 8.35
CA ALA A 511 -33.72 1.45 8.60
C ALA A 511 -32.91 1.55 7.30
N ALA A 512 -33.36 0.90 6.23
CA ALA A 512 -32.77 1.01 4.91
C ALA A 512 -32.87 2.44 4.35
N ARG A 513 -34.01 3.09 4.54
CA ARG A 513 -34.22 4.49 4.14
C ARG A 513 -33.24 5.41 4.88
N ARG A 514 -33.16 5.33 6.21
CA ARG A 514 -32.20 6.11 6.98
C ARG A 514 -30.75 5.88 6.50
N ALA A 515 -30.39 4.64 6.19
CA ALA A 515 -29.07 4.33 5.67
C ALA A 515 -28.77 5.01 4.32
N LEU A 516 -29.75 5.11 3.42
CA LEU A 516 -29.61 5.85 2.17
C LEU A 516 -29.51 7.37 2.43
N ASP A 517 -30.30 7.93 3.32
CA ASP A 517 -30.28 9.35 3.68
C ASP A 517 -28.94 9.72 4.36
N GLU A 518 -28.32 8.80 5.11
CA GLU A 518 -26.95 8.93 5.66
C GLU A 518 -25.85 8.79 4.60
N GLY A 519 -26.18 8.55 3.32
CA GLY A 519 -25.23 8.45 2.22
C GLY A 519 -24.62 7.06 2.01
N TYR A 520 -25.10 6.01 2.69
CA TYR A 520 -24.65 4.63 2.47
C TYR A 520 -25.28 4.01 1.23
N MET A 521 -24.61 3.01 0.66
CA MET A 521 -25.22 2.11 -0.30
C MET A 521 -25.98 1.01 0.45
N VAL A 522 -27.18 0.70 0.01
CA VAL A 522 -27.99 -0.40 0.55
C VAL A 522 -28.20 -1.43 -0.56
N CYS A 523 -28.01 -2.72 -0.28
CA CYS A 523 -28.24 -3.79 -1.22
C CYS A 523 -29.43 -4.64 -0.80
N VAL A 524 -30.35 -4.83 -1.74
CA VAL A 524 -31.54 -5.68 -1.60
C VAL A 524 -31.46 -6.81 -2.61
N PHE A 525 -31.52 -8.03 -2.15
CA PHE A 525 -31.81 -9.18 -2.98
C PHE A 525 -33.34 -9.29 -3.15
N ALA A 526 -33.84 -8.63 -4.19
CA ALA A 526 -35.28 -8.38 -4.35
C ALA A 526 -36.12 -9.64 -4.57
N GLU A 527 -35.50 -10.79 -4.82
CA GLU A 527 -36.15 -12.11 -4.88
C GLU A 527 -36.71 -12.57 -3.51
N GLY A 528 -36.22 -11.96 -2.42
CA GLY A 528 -36.62 -12.29 -1.05
C GLY A 528 -36.14 -13.65 -0.54
N GLY A 529 -35.18 -14.25 -1.22
CA GLY A 529 -34.52 -15.50 -0.85
C GLY A 529 -33.68 -16.06 -1.97
N ILE A 530 -32.79 -17.00 -1.62
CA ILE A 530 -31.89 -17.64 -2.59
C ILE A 530 -32.68 -18.50 -3.57
N THR A 531 -32.38 -18.37 -4.86
CA THR A 531 -33.01 -19.20 -5.90
C THR A 531 -32.71 -20.68 -5.69
N ARG A 532 -33.74 -21.51 -5.89
CA ARG A 532 -33.60 -22.98 -5.81
C ARG A 532 -33.30 -23.62 -7.17
N THR A 533 -33.56 -22.89 -8.26
CA THR A 533 -33.44 -23.37 -9.64
C THR A 533 -32.27 -22.74 -10.41
N GLY A 534 -31.61 -21.71 -9.84
CA GLY A 534 -30.57 -20.95 -10.52
C GLY A 534 -31.10 -19.85 -11.44
N THR A 535 -32.43 -19.73 -11.60
CA THR A 535 -33.07 -18.67 -12.39
C THR A 535 -33.48 -17.49 -11.52
N ILE A 536 -33.61 -16.31 -12.10
CA ILE A 536 -34.05 -15.08 -11.40
C ILE A 536 -35.55 -15.19 -11.13
N ARG A 537 -35.93 -15.10 -9.87
CA ARG A 537 -37.33 -15.12 -9.41
C ARG A 537 -38.00 -13.75 -9.62
N ALA A 538 -39.33 -13.69 -9.40
CA ALA A 538 -40.05 -12.43 -9.36
C ALA A 538 -39.51 -11.53 -8.21
N PHE A 539 -39.38 -10.23 -8.50
CA PHE A 539 -38.91 -9.27 -7.50
C PHE A 539 -40.07 -8.79 -6.63
N LYS A 540 -39.82 -8.73 -5.31
CA LYS A 540 -40.77 -8.19 -4.34
C LYS A 540 -40.73 -6.66 -4.38
N ARG A 541 -41.89 -6.04 -4.17
CA ARG A 541 -42.06 -4.57 -4.20
C ARG A 541 -41.58 -3.83 -2.95
N GLY A 542 -41.09 -4.52 -1.92
CA GLY A 542 -40.70 -3.91 -0.64
C GLY A 542 -39.72 -2.73 -0.79
N TYR A 543 -38.80 -2.78 -1.73
CA TYR A 543 -37.84 -1.70 -1.96
C TYR A 543 -38.49 -0.42 -2.51
N GLU A 544 -39.63 -0.50 -3.21
CA GLU A 544 -40.36 0.67 -3.70
C GLU A 544 -40.82 1.57 -2.54
N HIS A 545 -41.15 0.97 -1.39
CA HIS A 545 -41.46 1.73 -0.16
C HIS A 545 -40.24 2.44 0.44
N VAL A 546 -39.02 1.87 0.29
CA VAL A 546 -37.79 2.52 0.74
C VAL A 546 -37.51 3.80 -0.06
N LEU A 547 -37.82 3.78 -1.36
CA LEU A 547 -37.52 4.88 -2.29
C LEU A 547 -38.64 5.89 -2.47
N ARG A 548 -39.83 5.63 -1.94
CA ARG A 548 -41.00 6.53 -2.12
C ARG A 548 -40.68 7.95 -1.61
N GLY A 549 -40.78 8.94 -2.50
CA GLY A 549 -40.48 10.35 -2.18
C GLY A 549 -38.98 10.63 -2.01
N THR A 550 -38.12 9.89 -2.70
CA THR A 550 -36.66 10.14 -2.74
C THR A 550 -36.15 10.20 -4.17
N ASP A 551 -34.92 10.75 -4.30
CA ASP A 551 -34.17 10.78 -5.56
C ASP A 551 -32.98 9.79 -5.55
N HIS A 552 -32.91 8.87 -4.60
CA HIS A 552 -31.83 7.89 -4.52
C HIS A 552 -31.88 6.94 -5.73
N PRO A 553 -30.82 6.85 -6.54
CA PRO A 553 -30.83 6.03 -7.74
C PRO A 553 -30.82 4.54 -7.42
N ILE A 554 -31.48 3.75 -8.28
CA ILE A 554 -31.40 2.30 -8.28
C ILE A 554 -30.26 1.87 -9.21
N ILE A 555 -29.43 0.91 -8.77
CA ILE A 555 -28.43 0.27 -9.59
C ILE A 555 -28.74 -1.21 -9.67
N PRO A 556 -29.18 -1.71 -10.85
CA PRO A 556 -29.42 -3.12 -11.06
C PRO A 556 -28.08 -3.86 -11.13
N ILE A 557 -27.98 -5.03 -10.51
CA ILE A 557 -26.78 -5.86 -10.47
C ILE A 557 -27.13 -7.30 -10.85
N TYR A 558 -26.34 -7.86 -11.76
CA TYR A 558 -26.40 -9.28 -12.05
C TYR A 558 -25.17 -10.01 -11.51
N MET A 559 -25.42 -11.05 -10.70
CA MET A 559 -24.39 -11.92 -10.15
C MET A 559 -24.40 -13.26 -10.86
N GLY A 560 -23.49 -13.45 -11.81
CA GLY A 560 -23.39 -14.67 -12.60
C GLY A 560 -22.28 -15.60 -12.11
N GLY A 561 -22.56 -16.91 -12.11
CA GLY A 561 -21.60 -17.95 -11.75
C GLY A 561 -21.48 -18.25 -10.25
N SER A 562 -22.26 -17.61 -9.37
CA SER A 562 -22.30 -17.89 -7.94
C SER A 562 -23.15 -19.14 -7.61
N TRP A 563 -24.20 -19.39 -8.39
CA TRP A 563 -24.96 -20.62 -8.30
C TRP A 563 -24.13 -21.84 -8.71
N GLY A 564 -24.24 -22.94 -7.96
CA GLY A 564 -23.41 -24.13 -8.15
C GLY A 564 -22.02 -24.05 -7.51
N THR A 565 -21.70 -22.98 -6.77
CA THR A 565 -20.45 -22.82 -6.00
C THR A 565 -20.58 -23.35 -4.57
N THR A 566 -20.21 -22.57 -3.55
CA THR A 566 -20.39 -22.89 -2.15
C THR A 566 -21.72 -22.34 -1.64
N TYR A 567 -22.39 -23.06 -0.73
CA TYR A 567 -23.62 -22.64 -0.04
C TYR A 567 -24.77 -22.18 -0.98
N HIS A 568 -25.16 -23.02 -1.91
CA HIS A 568 -26.31 -22.81 -2.79
C HIS A 568 -27.39 -23.88 -2.58
N TYR A 569 -28.62 -23.62 -3.05
CA TYR A 569 -29.66 -24.61 -3.06
C TYR A 569 -29.66 -25.45 -4.34
N CYS A 570 -29.84 -26.76 -4.20
CA CYS A 570 -30.08 -27.70 -5.30
C CYS A 570 -31.14 -28.73 -4.86
N HIS A 571 -32.16 -28.96 -5.67
CA HIS A 571 -33.28 -29.84 -5.36
C HIS A 571 -33.90 -29.58 -3.96
N GLY A 572 -34.05 -28.31 -3.60
CA GLY A 572 -34.59 -27.89 -2.31
C GLY A 572 -33.67 -28.09 -1.09
N ARG A 573 -32.52 -28.73 -1.25
CA ARG A 573 -31.55 -28.97 -0.17
C ARG A 573 -30.37 -27.98 -0.28
N LEU A 574 -29.92 -27.48 0.89
CA LEU A 574 -28.73 -26.62 0.96
C LEU A 574 -27.48 -27.47 0.75
N VAL A 575 -26.81 -27.22 -0.35
CA VAL A 575 -25.51 -27.84 -0.68
C VAL A 575 -24.40 -27.06 -0.05
N ARG A 576 -23.72 -27.66 0.92
CA ARG A 576 -22.51 -27.12 1.58
C ARG A 576 -21.29 -27.73 0.92
N ARG A 577 -20.73 -27.07 -0.09
CA ARG A 577 -19.43 -27.48 -0.65
C ARG A 577 -18.32 -26.78 0.13
N TRP A 578 -17.51 -27.56 0.85
CA TRP A 578 -16.33 -27.02 1.52
C TRP A 578 -15.30 -26.56 0.50
N PHE A 579 -14.58 -25.50 0.84
CA PHE A 579 -13.47 -25.02 0.05
C PHE A 579 -12.39 -26.12 -0.06
N ARG A 580 -12.16 -26.63 -1.26
CA ARG A 580 -11.07 -27.60 -1.49
C ARG A 580 -9.82 -26.85 -1.90
N PHE A 581 -8.79 -26.88 -1.07
CA PHE A 581 -7.47 -26.40 -1.42
C PHE A 581 -6.94 -27.15 -2.66
N GLY A 582 -6.37 -26.42 -3.63
CA GLY A 582 -5.78 -27.02 -4.83
C GLY A 582 -6.70 -27.13 -6.05
N ARG A 583 -8.02 -26.86 -5.95
CA ARG A 583 -8.91 -26.79 -7.12
C ARG A 583 -8.93 -25.39 -7.77
N ARG A 584 -9.24 -25.35 -9.09
CA ARG A 584 -9.47 -24.08 -9.81
C ARG A 584 -10.51 -23.23 -9.08
N ARG A 585 -10.18 -21.95 -8.85
CA ARG A 585 -11.08 -20.96 -8.21
C ARG A 585 -12.41 -20.85 -8.95
N TYR A 586 -13.50 -20.68 -8.21
CA TYR A 586 -14.81 -20.43 -8.81
C TYR A 586 -14.81 -19.08 -9.54
N LYS A 587 -15.24 -19.08 -10.80
CA LYS A 587 -15.31 -17.86 -11.61
C LYS A 587 -16.70 -17.22 -11.44
N VAL A 588 -16.73 -16.02 -10.87
CA VAL A 588 -17.94 -15.21 -10.67
C VAL A 588 -17.75 -13.88 -11.39
N VAL A 589 -18.79 -13.44 -12.09
CA VAL A 589 -18.84 -12.13 -12.74
C VAL A 589 -19.96 -11.33 -12.12
N VAL A 590 -19.65 -10.12 -11.65
CA VAL A 590 -20.62 -9.17 -11.11
C VAL A 590 -20.75 -8.03 -12.13
N VAL A 591 -21.95 -7.85 -12.65
CA VAL A 591 -22.27 -6.83 -13.67
C VAL A 591 -23.12 -5.74 -13.03
N PHE A 592 -22.64 -4.50 -13.07
CA PHE A 592 -23.34 -3.31 -12.58
C PHE A 592 -23.99 -2.58 -13.75
N GLY A 593 -25.31 -2.41 -13.71
CA GLY A 593 -26.07 -1.72 -14.73
C GLY A 593 -26.05 -0.20 -14.55
N ARG A 594 -26.62 0.50 -15.55
CA ARG A 594 -26.82 1.94 -15.49
C ARG A 594 -27.82 2.31 -14.39
N ARG A 595 -27.70 3.54 -13.89
CA ARG A 595 -28.60 4.08 -12.86
C ARG A 595 -30.03 4.18 -13.39
N LEU A 596 -30.99 3.72 -12.60
CA LEU A 596 -32.41 3.87 -12.84
C LEU A 596 -33.01 4.86 -11.83
N PRO A 597 -34.08 5.59 -12.20
CA PRO A 597 -34.79 6.50 -11.28
C PRO A 597 -35.38 5.77 -10.07
N ALA A 598 -35.54 6.46 -8.96
CA ALA A 598 -36.12 5.94 -7.71
C ALA A 598 -37.54 5.35 -7.89
N GLY A 599 -38.36 5.90 -8.79
CA GLY A 599 -39.71 5.45 -9.09
C GLY A 599 -39.83 4.21 -9.97
N THR A 600 -38.70 3.57 -10.34
CA THR A 600 -38.71 2.39 -11.21
C THR A 600 -39.33 1.19 -10.50
N ASN A 601 -40.37 0.59 -11.07
CA ASN A 601 -41.11 -0.54 -10.49
C ASN A 601 -40.31 -1.86 -10.55
N ALA A 602 -40.74 -2.84 -9.75
CA ALA A 602 -40.08 -4.12 -9.60
C ALA A 602 -39.95 -4.92 -10.90
N PHE A 603 -40.92 -4.83 -11.80
CA PHE A 603 -40.87 -5.50 -13.09
C PHE A 603 -39.74 -4.94 -13.97
N ARG A 604 -39.65 -3.62 -14.09
CA ARG A 604 -38.62 -2.93 -14.90
C ARG A 604 -37.22 -3.16 -14.32
N VAL A 605 -37.06 -3.13 -12.98
CA VAL A 605 -35.76 -3.40 -12.37
C VAL A 605 -35.36 -4.85 -12.60
N ARG A 606 -36.31 -5.82 -12.47
CA ARG A 606 -36.04 -7.22 -12.79
C ARG A 606 -35.61 -7.39 -14.25
N GLN A 607 -36.29 -6.73 -15.20
CA GLN A 607 -35.94 -6.74 -16.61
C GLN A 607 -34.49 -6.23 -16.80
N ALA A 608 -34.15 -5.10 -16.19
CA ALA A 608 -32.80 -4.56 -16.25
C ALA A 608 -31.74 -5.52 -15.70
N VAL A 609 -32.03 -6.21 -14.58
CA VAL A 609 -31.11 -7.23 -14.03
C VAL A 609 -30.99 -8.42 -14.99
N MET A 610 -32.06 -8.83 -15.65
CA MET A 610 -32.03 -9.92 -16.65
C MET A 610 -31.21 -9.52 -17.89
N GLU A 611 -31.34 -8.29 -18.38
CA GLU A 611 -30.54 -7.77 -19.49
C GLU A 611 -29.03 -7.81 -19.21
N LEU A 612 -28.61 -7.52 -17.98
CA LEU A 612 -27.21 -7.62 -17.56
C LEU A 612 -26.66 -9.07 -17.63
N SER A 613 -27.52 -10.08 -17.67
CA SER A 613 -27.08 -11.45 -17.90
C SER A 613 -26.44 -11.65 -19.26
N CYS A 614 -26.83 -10.87 -20.27
CA CYS A 614 -26.21 -10.89 -21.60
C CYS A 614 -24.72 -10.49 -21.53
N ASP A 615 -24.42 -9.45 -20.75
CA ASP A 615 -23.02 -9.02 -20.54
C ASP A 615 -22.20 -10.08 -19.80
N TYR A 616 -22.81 -10.77 -18.83
CA TYR A 616 -22.20 -11.92 -18.19
C TYR A 616 -21.89 -13.04 -19.18
N PHE A 617 -22.85 -13.45 -20.01
CA PHE A 617 -22.66 -14.52 -20.99
C PHE A 617 -21.62 -14.13 -22.03
N ASN A 618 -21.63 -12.90 -22.54
CA ASN A 618 -20.62 -12.39 -23.47
C ASN A 618 -19.21 -12.42 -22.86
N ALA A 619 -19.06 -12.01 -21.60
CA ALA A 619 -17.80 -12.07 -20.90
C ALA A 619 -17.29 -13.49 -20.72
N ARG A 620 -18.19 -14.45 -20.48
CA ARG A 620 -17.86 -15.89 -20.35
C ARG A 620 -17.53 -16.53 -21.70
N LYS A 621 -18.23 -16.13 -22.78
CA LYS A 621 -17.94 -16.57 -24.15
C LYS A 621 -16.54 -16.15 -24.58
N ALA A 622 -16.17 -14.90 -24.30
CA ALA A 622 -14.83 -14.39 -24.60
C ALA A 622 -13.69 -15.14 -23.89
N GLU A 623 -13.98 -15.73 -22.71
CA GLU A 623 -12.98 -16.51 -21.95
C GLU A 623 -12.84 -17.98 -22.39
N HIS A 624 -13.88 -18.59 -22.95
CA HIS A 624 -13.98 -20.05 -23.08
C HIS A 624 -14.36 -20.58 -24.46
N GLY A 625 -14.57 -19.74 -25.46
CA GLY A 625 -14.90 -20.15 -26.82
C GLY A 625 -16.23 -20.91 -26.99
N SER A 626 -16.77 -21.58 -25.97
CA SER A 626 -18.09 -22.23 -25.99
C SER A 626 -18.75 -22.23 -24.62
N LEU A 627 -19.81 -21.49 -24.47
CA LEU A 627 -20.61 -21.38 -23.24
C LEU A 627 -21.48 -22.62 -22.96
N GLY A 628 -21.92 -23.28 -24.01
CA GLY A 628 -22.92 -24.35 -23.89
C GLY A 628 -22.48 -25.55 -23.06
N ARG A 629 -21.27 -26.03 -23.29
CA ARG A 629 -20.79 -27.27 -22.63
C ARG A 629 -20.61 -27.13 -21.13
N THR A 630 -20.12 -25.99 -20.62
CA THR A 630 -19.84 -25.82 -19.18
C THR A 630 -21.09 -25.54 -18.39
N TYR A 631 -22.05 -24.80 -18.96
CA TYR A 631 -23.33 -24.53 -18.30
C TYR A 631 -24.21 -25.76 -18.24
N VAL A 632 -24.32 -26.48 -19.38
CA VAL A 632 -25.06 -27.75 -19.46
C VAL A 632 -24.43 -28.84 -18.61
N ALA A 633 -23.10 -28.96 -18.56
CA ALA A 633 -22.45 -29.93 -17.68
C ALA A 633 -22.66 -29.61 -16.19
N ARG A 634 -22.66 -28.34 -15.81
CA ARG A 634 -23.01 -27.93 -14.43
C ARG A 634 -24.49 -28.11 -14.11
N ALA A 635 -25.37 -27.76 -15.02
CA ALA A 635 -26.79 -28.04 -14.87
C ALA A 635 -27.05 -29.54 -14.71
N ARG A 636 -26.44 -30.37 -15.53
CA ARG A 636 -26.52 -31.85 -15.41
C ARG A 636 -25.98 -32.36 -14.07
N GLN A 637 -24.85 -31.84 -13.61
CA GLN A 637 -24.31 -32.20 -12.29
C GLN A 637 -25.19 -31.75 -11.11
N THR A 638 -25.95 -30.67 -11.30
CA THR A 638 -26.75 -30.08 -10.24
C THR A 638 -28.18 -30.63 -10.22
N TRP A 639 -28.69 -31.04 -11.36
CA TRP A 639 -30.08 -31.50 -11.51
C TRP A 639 -30.22 -33.03 -11.49
N GLY A 640 -29.09 -33.77 -11.59
CA GLY A 640 -29.09 -35.24 -11.42
C GLY A 640 -29.77 -36.04 -12.53
N GLU A 641 -30.40 -35.37 -13.49
CA GLU A 641 -31.07 -36.04 -14.62
C GLU A 641 -30.29 -35.80 -15.93
N PRO A 642 -30.12 -36.84 -16.77
CA PRO A 642 -29.73 -36.61 -18.14
C PRO A 642 -30.90 -35.86 -18.80
N LEU A 643 -30.67 -34.60 -19.20
CA LEU A 643 -31.53 -33.98 -20.20
C LEU A 643 -31.56 -34.97 -21.36
N ALA A 644 -32.75 -35.52 -21.63
CA ALA A 644 -32.97 -36.40 -22.78
C ALA A 644 -32.32 -35.76 -24.01
N THR A 645 -31.35 -36.44 -24.55
CA THR A 645 -30.73 -36.04 -25.82
C THR A 645 -31.69 -36.40 -26.95
N ASP A 646 -32.79 -35.71 -27.01
CA ASP A 646 -33.65 -35.72 -28.19
C ASP A 646 -33.38 -34.45 -29.00
N THR A 647 -32.24 -34.45 -29.63
CA THR A 647 -31.97 -33.58 -30.78
C THR A 647 -31.27 -34.37 -31.87
N THR A 648 -31.88 -35.47 -32.24
CA THR A 648 -31.77 -35.96 -33.62
C THR A 648 -32.66 -35.08 -34.46
N GLY A 649 -32.06 -34.15 -35.22
CA GLY A 649 -32.69 -33.58 -36.39
C GLY A 649 -33.15 -32.13 -36.35
N MET A 650 -32.28 -31.17 -35.97
CA MET A 650 -32.37 -29.83 -36.58
C MET A 650 -31.01 -29.44 -37.16
N LYS A 651 -30.80 -29.86 -38.39
CA LYS A 651 -29.89 -29.16 -39.31
C LYS A 651 -30.50 -27.80 -39.57
N VAL A 652 -29.96 -26.75 -38.98
CA VAL A 652 -30.21 -25.39 -39.44
C VAL A 652 -29.43 -25.24 -40.73
N THR A 653 -30.12 -25.33 -41.83
CA THR A 653 -29.66 -24.88 -43.15
C THR A 653 -29.52 -23.37 -43.07
N SER A 654 -28.30 -22.91 -43.33
CA SER A 654 -27.95 -21.52 -43.60
C SER A 654 -28.77 -21.01 -44.79
N GLY A 655 -29.59 -19.99 -44.56
CA GLY A 655 -30.14 -19.06 -45.52
C GLY A 655 -29.78 -17.65 -45.07
#